data_4102140dc0b4409f5061a6b67f0df20c
#
_entry.id   4102140dc0b4409f5061a6b67f0df20c
#
_cell.length_a   1.000
_cell.length_b   1.000
_cell.length_c   1.000
_cell.angle_alpha   90.00
_cell.angle_beta   90.00
_cell.angle_gamma   90.00
#
_symmetry.space_group_name_H-M   'P 1'
#
loop_
_entity.id
_entity.type
_entity.pdbx_description
1 polymer ?
#
loop_
_entity_poly.entity_id
_entity_poly.type
_entity_poly.pdbx_seq_one_letter_code
_entity_poly.pdbx_strand_id
1 'polypeptide(L)'
;MSWDSFFASLDSLCQDAADFAGTSPRSVCRLLTADTDGILVADDSSMVSLIGIGGSLRLIGEEEFEKAASALTGVLKTPLSRRCHAVQMVFSCDPGAAEEHISAAMKPVRESAGLLGLNLGRVLDEWGETLASYCTVEKICLAVWTKPSVMTGAELRRARRLAGKESFPPARLSGAQGSRVVLERMRSVHWALVRGIAETFRQISFRADILDSHAAVRFIRAMNVPRLTAPDWRPLLPGDPFPFLAPVAGTAGNDFSAAFLPSLSRQIWPCGVTVLGGRYLLADDRIYAPFVMSLPPQTMRPFNALFRSLLAESLPWRASVLLTGDGLSGQSLRLTAASILSFLSASNRMYRKSMRELQALAQNGEPSVLFQMCFVTWTDRLAYPPGEEGLSRALSALSRRQARLMTAVQSWGSSDTSAFTGDPLSLYAATLPAMSCSSPAPKACAPLDDAVRLLPFARPCSPWKNCDLPLRTSDGRFMPLALLSPGMASWNEICFAGMGAGKSFFLNTLNFFFILRPGQAKLPWLTVIDIGMSSSGVISLIRAALPPEKRGLAVFARLRNTSEAAVNVFDTPLGCPYPLPNHADFLVNLLSLLCTPLNETAPGDGVADLLREAMDASYRRLSPDGDAPRRFDPFCDPDVTRRLTERGLMPEAGASWWEAVEALFRAGETDAAVRAQRYAVPLLSDIMAEINNPLVRDRFQGILVSQSSESVPDACVRRLTSAIREYPILANPPRFSLGPARIVSLDLAEVTPRGGPAAERQSGIMYMLARFIGAARFFNTVADLGRIPPLYRSYHRPVFEEMAAAPKRLCYDELHRASCADLNNPLSRQIISDLTTASRESRKQNLSIGLYSQSLDDFPSVLVDLATSVYALGAGNAREAGEIAERFGFSRAAGGPSGALPDPPARARILWPSSELWTASPCSILRIRPARTPNGPSPRRPRICASETVSTMNSAARRRLDFCVNGIRMAQSGMKSNGAGRR
;
A
#
# COMPACT_ATOMS: atom_id res chain seq x y z
N MET A 1 12.85 28.45 -55.08
CA MET A 1 12.85 28.38 -53.61
C MET A 1 11.86 27.30 -53.23
N SER A 2 12.33 26.22 -52.59
CA SER A 2 11.42 25.19 -52.09
C SER A 2 10.64 25.78 -50.90
N TRP A 3 9.44 25.29 -50.70
CA TRP A 3 8.61 25.68 -49.55
C TRP A 3 9.36 25.48 -48.21
N ASP A 4 10.24 24.49 -48.17
CA ASP A 4 11.06 24.19 -46.98
C ASP A 4 12.11 25.31 -46.69
N SER A 5 12.69 25.92 -47.75
CA SER A 5 13.60 27.06 -47.59
C SER A 5 12.89 28.35 -47.19
N PHE A 6 11.66 28.52 -47.62
CA PHE A 6 10.81 29.66 -47.21
C PHE A 6 10.40 29.51 -45.74
N PHE A 7 9.96 28.32 -45.30
CA PHE A 7 9.63 28.06 -43.88
C PHE A 7 10.86 28.14 -42.99
N ALA A 8 12.02 27.67 -43.44
CA ALA A 8 13.25 27.80 -42.68
C ALA A 8 13.68 29.28 -42.50
N SER A 9 13.48 30.11 -43.53
CA SER A 9 13.75 31.54 -43.44
C SER A 9 12.72 32.28 -42.56
N LEU A 10 11.47 31.85 -42.56
CA LEU A 10 10.45 32.38 -41.68
C LEU A 10 10.70 31.98 -40.22
N ASP A 11 11.10 30.73 -39.97
CA ASP A 11 11.53 30.24 -38.64
C ASP A 11 12.74 31.06 -38.12
N SER A 12 13.72 31.34 -38.97
CA SER A 12 14.87 32.19 -38.62
C SER A 12 14.46 33.63 -38.27
N LEU A 13 13.58 34.24 -39.03
CA LEU A 13 13.04 35.57 -38.74
C LEU A 13 12.18 35.60 -37.46
N CYS A 14 11.40 34.54 -37.20
CA CYS A 14 10.66 34.40 -35.95
C CYS A 14 11.58 34.19 -34.74
N GLN A 15 12.68 33.50 -34.92
CA GLN A 15 13.69 33.28 -33.92
C GLN A 15 14.44 34.58 -33.56
N ASP A 16 14.85 35.37 -34.56
CA ASP A 16 15.46 36.66 -34.37
C ASP A 16 14.51 37.67 -33.70
N ALA A 17 13.23 37.63 -34.06
CA ALA A 17 12.22 38.47 -33.43
C ALA A 17 11.91 38.04 -31.97
N ALA A 18 11.96 36.74 -31.64
CA ALA A 18 11.76 36.22 -30.28
C ALA A 18 12.98 36.58 -29.39
N ASP A 19 14.19 36.48 -29.92
CA ASP A 19 15.41 36.86 -29.22
C ASP A 19 15.44 38.38 -28.97
N PHE A 20 14.96 39.18 -29.91
CA PHE A 20 14.87 40.65 -29.77
C PHE A 20 13.74 41.07 -28.80
N ALA A 21 12.65 40.31 -28.72
CA ALA A 21 11.54 40.59 -27.80
C ALA A 21 11.83 40.25 -26.33
N GLY A 22 12.92 39.53 -26.05
CA GLY A 22 13.43 39.24 -24.71
C GLY A 22 12.37 38.64 -23.80
N THR A 23 11.73 37.53 -24.22
CA THR A 23 10.74 36.84 -23.38
C THR A 23 11.44 36.21 -22.16
N SER A 24 11.39 36.91 -21.05
CA SER A 24 11.91 36.41 -19.78
C SER A 24 11.04 35.23 -19.27
N PRO A 25 11.62 34.17 -18.70
CA PRO A 25 10.85 33.10 -18.04
C PRO A 25 9.80 33.62 -17.06
N ARG A 26 10.03 34.79 -16.49
CA ARG A 26 9.11 35.47 -15.56
C ARG A 26 7.88 36.07 -16.25
N SER A 27 7.96 36.36 -17.53
CA SER A 27 6.82 36.94 -18.28
C SER A 27 5.72 35.91 -18.56
N VAL A 28 6.06 34.62 -18.56
CA VAL A 28 5.10 33.53 -18.78
C VAL A 28 4.42 33.05 -17.50
N CYS A 29 4.93 33.43 -16.31
CA CYS A 29 4.31 33.13 -15.01
C CYS A 29 3.62 34.39 -14.49
N ARG A 30 2.30 34.40 -14.55
CA ARG A 30 1.49 35.57 -14.13
C ARG A 30 1.22 35.64 -12.63
N LEU A 31 1.71 34.68 -11.83
CA LEU A 31 1.54 34.66 -10.38
C LEU A 31 2.39 35.76 -9.73
N LEU A 32 1.74 36.61 -8.95
CA LEU A 32 2.37 37.74 -8.28
C LEU A 32 2.57 37.51 -6.79
N THR A 33 1.51 37.14 -6.08
CA THR A 33 1.48 37.01 -4.62
C THR A 33 0.49 35.94 -4.19
N ALA A 34 0.39 35.69 -2.89
CA ALA A 34 -0.62 34.85 -2.28
C ALA A 34 -1.56 35.66 -1.40
N ASP A 35 -2.78 35.19 -1.29
CA ASP A 35 -3.78 35.61 -0.30
C ASP A 35 -3.90 34.53 0.78
N THR A 36 -4.81 34.69 1.71
CA THR A 36 -5.12 33.69 2.72
C THR A 36 -5.65 32.38 2.13
N ASP A 37 -5.49 31.28 2.87
CA ASP A 37 -6.14 29.98 2.62
C ASP A 37 -5.87 29.31 1.26
N GLY A 38 -4.66 29.37 0.72
CA GLY A 38 -4.31 28.65 -0.50
C GLY A 38 -4.76 29.32 -1.79
N ILE A 39 -5.05 30.62 -1.75
CA ILE A 39 -5.34 31.43 -2.93
C ILE A 39 -4.06 32.11 -3.40
N LEU A 40 -3.66 31.87 -4.64
CA LEU A 40 -2.61 32.60 -5.34
C LEU A 40 -3.28 33.67 -6.20
N VAL A 41 -2.65 34.83 -6.31
CA VAL A 41 -3.16 35.99 -7.03
C VAL A 41 -2.24 36.32 -8.18
N ALA A 42 -2.83 36.41 -9.38
CA ALA A 42 -2.12 36.80 -10.60
C ALA A 42 -2.01 38.34 -10.72
N ASP A 43 -1.18 38.79 -11.67
CA ASP A 43 -0.95 40.20 -11.99
C ASP A 43 -2.20 40.98 -12.44
N ASP A 44 -3.17 40.28 -13.08
CA ASP A 44 -4.47 40.79 -13.47
C ASP A 44 -5.54 40.70 -12.36
N SER A 45 -5.12 40.32 -11.14
CA SER A 45 -5.98 40.09 -9.99
C SER A 45 -6.89 38.87 -10.14
N SER A 46 -6.65 37.97 -11.09
CA SER A 46 -7.28 36.66 -11.11
C SER A 46 -6.79 35.81 -9.92
N MET A 47 -7.68 35.05 -9.34
CA MET A 47 -7.38 34.11 -8.27
C MET A 47 -7.22 32.69 -8.80
N VAL A 48 -6.29 31.95 -8.25
CA VAL A 48 -6.13 30.53 -8.54
C VAL A 48 -5.82 29.74 -7.28
N SER A 49 -6.50 28.60 -7.13
CA SER A 49 -6.18 27.61 -6.10
C SER A 49 -5.90 26.27 -6.75
N LEU A 50 -5.03 25.47 -6.13
CA LEU A 50 -4.64 24.16 -6.60
C LEU A 50 -5.28 23.06 -5.76
N ILE A 51 -5.85 22.08 -6.45
CA ILE A 51 -6.35 20.84 -5.86
C ILE A 51 -5.43 19.72 -6.36
N GLY A 52 -4.67 19.13 -5.44
CA GLY A 52 -3.89 17.94 -5.73
C GLY A 52 -4.82 16.72 -5.82
N ILE A 53 -4.84 16.05 -6.96
CA ILE A 53 -5.66 14.86 -7.19
C ILE A 53 -4.79 13.63 -6.96
N GLY A 54 -5.05 12.92 -5.87
CA GLY A 54 -4.39 11.64 -5.62
C GLY A 54 -4.84 10.55 -6.59
N GLY A 55 -6.10 10.56 -6.99
CA GLY A 55 -6.74 9.58 -7.85
C GLY A 55 -7.91 8.89 -7.15
N SER A 56 -8.46 7.86 -7.78
CA SER A 56 -9.57 7.09 -7.25
C SER A 56 -9.11 6.11 -6.18
N LEU A 57 -9.86 6.07 -5.09
CA LEU A 57 -9.74 5.08 -4.04
C LEU A 57 -10.48 3.77 -4.39
N ARG A 58 -11.25 3.77 -5.48
CA ARG A 58 -12.00 2.62 -5.99
C ARG A 58 -11.47 2.19 -7.35
N LEU A 59 -11.72 0.95 -7.71
CA LEU A 59 -11.61 0.53 -9.09
C LEU A 59 -12.60 1.31 -9.95
N ILE A 60 -12.10 1.84 -11.06
CA ILE A 60 -12.92 2.55 -12.02
C ILE A 60 -13.10 1.66 -13.24
N GLY A 61 -14.33 1.15 -13.44
CA GLY A 61 -14.83 0.61 -14.67
C GLY A 61 -15.41 1.71 -15.55
N GLU A 62 -16.08 1.31 -16.61
CA GLU A 62 -16.73 2.27 -17.53
C GLU A 62 -17.89 3.01 -16.85
N GLU A 63 -18.72 2.29 -16.10
CA GLU A 63 -19.85 2.86 -15.38
C GLU A 63 -19.42 3.85 -14.28
N GLU A 64 -18.41 3.50 -13.49
CA GLU A 64 -17.85 4.38 -12.47
C GLU A 64 -17.19 5.63 -13.07
N PHE A 65 -16.51 5.45 -14.21
CA PHE A 65 -15.94 6.57 -14.94
C PHE A 65 -17.00 7.54 -15.41
N GLU A 66 -18.10 7.04 -16.01
CA GLU A 66 -19.22 7.87 -16.47
C GLU A 66 -19.92 8.58 -15.31
N LYS A 67 -20.12 7.91 -14.18
CA LYS A 67 -20.64 8.55 -12.97
C LYS A 67 -19.72 9.66 -12.46
N ALA A 68 -18.42 9.43 -12.45
CA ALA A 68 -17.44 10.43 -12.03
C ALA A 68 -17.37 11.61 -13.00
N ALA A 69 -17.37 11.37 -14.30
CA ALA A 69 -17.40 12.41 -15.32
C ALA A 69 -18.66 13.26 -15.22
N SER A 70 -19.83 12.63 -15.08
CA SER A 70 -21.11 13.32 -14.91
C SER A 70 -21.16 14.18 -13.63
N ALA A 71 -20.62 13.68 -12.52
CA ALA A 71 -20.55 14.45 -11.27
C ALA A 71 -19.66 15.69 -11.41
N LEU A 72 -18.50 15.54 -12.07
CA LEU A 72 -17.60 16.67 -12.35
C LEU A 72 -18.22 17.66 -13.33
N THR A 73 -18.90 17.18 -14.38
CA THR A 73 -19.66 18.02 -15.31
C THR A 73 -20.72 18.82 -14.54
N GLY A 74 -21.44 18.20 -13.62
CA GLY A 74 -22.47 18.85 -12.80
C GLY A 74 -21.94 20.03 -11.99
N VAL A 75 -20.82 19.88 -11.30
CA VAL A 75 -20.22 20.96 -10.48
C VAL A 75 -19.61 22.06 -11.35
N LEU A 76 -19.11 21.74 -12.55
CA LEU A 76 -18.49 22.69 -13.47
C LEU A 76 -19.50 23.41 -14.38
N LYS A 77 -20.71 22.90 -14.52
CA LYS A 77 -21.75 23.38 -15.44
C LYS A 77 -22.05 24.88 -15.28
N THR A 78 -22.40 25.29 -14.10
CA THR A 78 -22.73 26.69 -13.80
C THR A 78 -21.51 27.62 -13.86
N PRO A 79 -20.36 27.30 -13.26
CA PRO A 79 -19.16 28.16 -13.34
C PRO A 79 -18.64 28.34 -14.76
N LEU A 80 -18.60 27.28 -15.57
CA LEU A 80 -18.09 27.36 -16.94
C LEU A 80 -19.14 27.77 -17.99
N SER A 81 -20.37 28.09 -17.61
CA SER A 81 -21.34 28.73 -18.50
C SER A 81 -20.94 30.18 -18.84
N ARG A 82 -19.97 30.76 -18.10
CA ARG A 82 -19.48 32.15 -18.29
C ARG A 82 -17.95 32.16 -18.34
N ARG A 83 -17.38 33.21 -18.97
CA ARG A 83 -15.92 33.40 -19.09
C ARG A 83 -15.19 33.78 -17.80
N CYS A 84 -15.89 33.90 -16.67
CA CYS A 84 -15.30 34.31 -15.41
C CYS A 84 -14.51 33.23 -14.69
N HIS A 85 -14.63 31.98 -15.11
CA HIS A 85 -13.90 30.87 -14.55
C HIS A 85 -13.16 30.09 -15.64
N ALA A 86 -12.06 29.42 -15.21
CA ALA A 86 -11.36 28.42 -16.02
C ALA A 86 -10.82 27.32 -15.08
N VAL A 87 -10.68 26.14 -15.60
CA VAL A 87 -10.04 25.03 -14.88
C VAL A 87 -8.94 24.44 -15.75
N GLN A 88 -7.78 24.21 -15.14
CA GLN A 88 -6.64 23.60 -15.81
C GLN A 88 -6.30 22.31 -15.08
N MET A 89 -6.34 21.18 -15.76
CA MET A 89 -5.87 19.91 -15.19
C MET A 89 -4.54 19.54 -15.82
N VAL A 90 -3.58 19.29 -14.96
CA VAL A 90 -2.21 18.91 -15.34
C VAL A 90 -1.94 17.49 -14.86
N PHE A 91 -1.51 16.64 -15.76
CA PHE A 91 -1.02 15.29 -15.50
C PHE A 91 0.45 15.21 -15.85
N SER A 92 1.27 14.67 -14.98
CA SER A 92 2.69 14.42 -15.21
C SER A 92 3.04 12.98 -14.86
N CYS A 93 3.79 12.31 -15.72
CA CYS A 93 4.32 10.97 -15.54
C CYS A 93 5.83 11.00 -15.74
N ASP A 94 6.59 10.66 -14.70
CA ASP A 94 8.06 10.62 -14.73
C ASP A 94 8.58 9.27 -14.24
N PRO A 95 8.94 8.34 -15.13
CA PRO A 95 9.56 7.08 -14.77
C PRO A 95 10.92 7.27 -14.09
N GLY A 96 11.69 8.31 -14.48
CA GLY A 96 13.02 8.59 -13.93
C GLY A 96 13.01 9.03 -12.46
N ALA A 97 11.87 9.45 -11.93
CA ALA A 97 11.71 9.83 -10.53
C ALA A 97 11.28 8.67 -9.63
N ALA A 98 11.06 7.47 -10.18
CA ALA A 98 10.49 6.34 -9.43
C ALA A 98 11.43 5.84 -8.33
N GLU A 99 12.72 5.74 -8.61
CA GLU A 99 13.73 5.25 -7.66
C GLU A 99 13.82 6.14 -6.43
N GLU A 100 13.96 7.45 -6.63
CA GLU A 100 14.01 8.42 -5.53
C GLU A 100 12.72 8.40 -4.70
N HIS A 101 11.57 8.36 -5.38
CA HIS A 101 10.26 8.33 -4.72
C HIS A 101 10.07 7.09 -3.87
N ILE A 102 10.41 5.91 -4.39
CA ILE A 102 10.29 4.63 -3.68
C ILE A 102 11.31 4.55 -2.55
N SER A 103 12.55 5.00 -2.79
CA SER A 103 13.59 5.06 -1.76
C SER A 103 13.17 5.93 -0.59
N ALA A 104 12.60 7.11 -0.86
CA ALA A 104 12.05 7.99 0.17
C ALA A 104 10.88 7.33 0.93
N ALA A 105 9.96 6.67 0.21
CA ALA A 105 8.84 5.97 0.82
C ALA A 105 9.26 4.77 1.69
N MET A 106 10.33 4.08 1.33
CA MET A 106 10.88 2.94 2.06
C MET A 106 11.86 3.33 3.18
N LYS A 107 12.23 4.61 3.28
CA LYS A 107 13.16 5.08 4.32
C LYS A 107 12.75 4.67 5.73
N PRO A 108 11.48 4.82 6.18
CA PRO A 108 11.08 4.41 7.52
C PRO A 108 11.21 2.90 7.76
N VAL A 109 11.03 2.07 6.73
CA VAL A 109 11.22 0.62 6.80
C VAL A 109 12.70 0.26 6.98
N ARG A 110 13.60 0.97 6.26
CA ARG A 110 15.06 0.81 6.42
C ARG A 110 15.53 1.23 7.80
N GLU A 111 15.02 2.35 8.29
CA GLU A 111 15.33 2.82 9.65
C GLU A 111 14.90 1.80 10.71
N SER A 112 13.70 1.21 10.56
CA SER A 112 13.22 0.15 11.42
C SER A 112 14.11 -1.08 11.38
N ALA A 113 14.54 -1.53 10.20
CA ALA A 113 15.48 -2.65 10.07
C ALA A 113 16.78 -2.38 10.83
N GLY A 114 17.33 -1.16 10.75
CA GLY A 114 18.50 -0.72 11.48
C GLY A 114 18.30 -0.74 13.01
N LEU A 115 17.19 -0.19 13.50
CA LEU A 115 16.84 -0.19 14.93
C LEU A 115 16.68 -1.61 15.50
N LEU A 116 16.13 -2.53 14.70
CA LEU A 116 15.98 -3.94 15.05
C LEU A 116 17.32 -4.73 15.01
N GLY A 117 18.39 -4.11 14.50
CA GLY A 117 19.68 -4.77 14.30
C GLY A 117 19.68 -5.80 13.17
N LEU A 118 18.80 -5.65 12.18
CA LEU A 118 18.68 -6.55 11.03
C LEU A 118 19.54 -6.05 9.87
N ASN A 119 20.48 -6.87 9.43
CA ASN A 119 21.31 -6.57 8.26
C ASN A 119 20.56 -6.91 6.95
N LEU A 120 19.61 -6.06 6.59
CA LEU A 120 18.73 -6.22 5.43
C LEU A 120 18.90 -5.12 4.38
N GLY A 121 19.88 -4.23 4.53
CA GLY A 121 20.04 -3.07 3.64
C GLY A 121 20.01 -3.44 2.16
N ARG A 122 20.84 -4.40 1.74
CA ARG A 122 20.92 -4.88 0.35
C ARG A 122 19.61 -5.48 -0.16
N VAL A 123 18.88 -6.20 0.70
CA VAL A 123 17.58 -6.81 0.33
C VAL A 123 16.55 -5.72 0.06
N LEU A 124 16.53 -4.69 0.91
CA LEU A 124 15.61 -3.56 0.76
C LEU A 124 15.99 -2.67 -0.41
N ASP A 125 17.28 -2.54 -0.71
CA ASP A 125 17.75 -1.79 -1.88
C ASP A 125 17.36 -2.50 -3.18
N GLU A 126 17.65 -3.80 -3.29
CA GLU A 126 17.25 -4.63 -4.44
C GLU A 126 15.73 -4.65 -4.63
N TRP A 127 14.97 -4.67 -3.53
CA TRP A 127 13.51 -4.55 -3.58
C TRP A 127 13.08 -3.21 -4.16
N GLY A 128 13.66 -2.11 -3.66
CA GLY A 128 13.37 -0.75 -4.11
C GLY A 128 13.71 -0.54 -5.59
N GLU A 129 14.90 -0.95 -6.01
CA GLU A 129 15.36 -0.87 -7.40
C GLU A 129 14.49 -1.68 -8.35
N THR A 130 14.16 -2.92 -7.95
CA THR A 130 13.27 -3.78 -8.73
C THR A 130 11.89 -3.17 -8.88
N LEU A 131 11.33 -2.63 -7.79
CA LEU A 131 10.03 -1.97 -7.81
C LEU A 131 10.08 -0.71 -8.70
N ALA A 132 11.13 0.10 -8.59
CA ALA A 132 11.31 1.32 -9.36
C ALA A 132 11.36 1.05 -10.87
N SER A 133 11.95 -0.07 -11.29
CA SER A 133 12.01 -0.44 -12.71
C SER A 133 10.63 -0.68 -13.36
N TYR A 134 9.60 -0.90 -12.56
CA TYR A 134 8.21 -1.09 -13.01
C TYR A 134 7.27 0.05 -12.63
N CYS A 135 7.76 1.07 -11.94
CA CYS A 135 6.95 2.17 -11.44
C CYS A 135 7.18 3.47 -12.19
N THR A 136 6.17 4.32 -12.13
CA THR A 136 6.24 5.71 -12.60
C THR A 136 5.71 6.63 -11.52
N VAL A 137 6.26 7.84 -11.43
CA VAL A 137 5.72 8.87 -10.54
C VAL A 137 4.70 9.70 -11.31
N GLU A 138 3.45 9.60 -10.87
CA GLU A 138 2.35 10.38 -11.43
C GLU A 138 1.99 11.53 -10.49
N LYS A 139 1.79 12.71 -11.06
CA LYS A 139 1.28 13.89 -10.36
C LYS A 139 0.10 14.46 -11.12
N ILE A 140 -1.04 14.64 -10.45
CA ILE A 140 -2.25 15.22 -11.02
C ILE A 140 -2.63 16.42 -10.18
N CYS A 141 -2.90 17.54 -10.85
CA CYS A 141 -3.29 18.77 -10.20
C CYS A 141 -4.37 19.47 -11.01
N LEU A 142 -5.37 19.99 -10.32
CA LEU A 142 -6.40 20.87 -10.90
C LEU A 142 -6.18 22.29 -10.39
N ALA A 143 -5.88 23.21 -11.28
CA ALA A 143 -5.84 24.64 -10.98
C ALA A 143 -7.21 25.26 -11.35
N VAL A 144 -7.85 25.86 -10.36
CA VAL A 144 -9.17 26.47 -10.48
C VAL A 144 -9.01 27.98 -10.50
N TRP A 145 -9.39 28.61 -11.59
CA TRP A 145 -9.24 30.03 -11.83
C TRP A 145 -10.57 30.78 -11.67
N THR A 146 -10.53 31.94 -11.01
CA THR A 146 -11.61 32.93 -10.97
C THR A 146 -11.08 34.28 -11.41
N LYS A 147 -11.69 34.84 -12.48
CA LYS A 147 -11.27 36.10 -13.06
C LYS A 147 -12.06 37.27 -12.45
N PRO A 148 -11.49 38.49 -12.45
CA PRO A 148 -12.20 39.67 -11.95
C PRO A 148 -13.53 39.95 -12.66
N SER A 149 -13.75 39.41 -13.86
CA SER A 149 -15.01 39.51 -14.60
C SER A 149 -16.21 38.84 -13.90
N VAL A 150 -15.98 38.08 -12.81
CA VAL A 150 -17.07 37.58 -11.95
C VAL A 150 -17.77 38.70 -11.21
N MET A 151 -17.11 39.85 -11.06
CA MET A 151 -17.59 41.01 -10.34
C MET A 151 -18.35 41.98 -11.27
N THR A 152 -19.27 42.70 -10.71
CA THR A 152 -19.96 43.77 -11.43
C THR A 152 -19.03 44.93 -11.77
N GLY A 153 -19.37 45.73 -12.79
CA GLY A 153 -18.58 46.89 -13.18
C GLY A 153 -18.43 47.95 -12.06
N ALA A 154 -19.41 48.04 -11.14
CA ALA A 154 -19.33 48.92 -9.97
C ALA A 154 -18.30 48.40 -8.95
N GLU A 155 -18.29 47.11 -8.65
CA GLU A 155 -17.33 46.49 -7.75
C GLU A 155 -15.89 46.59 -8.35
N LEU A 156 -15.72 46.36 -9.64
CA LEU A 156 -14.43 46.52 -10.31
C LEU A 156 -13.91 47.94 -10.21
N ARG A 157 -14.76 48.97 -10.39
CA ARG A 157 -14.38 50.37 -10.20
C ARG A 157 -13.97 50.65 -8.78
N ARG A 158 -14.69 50.13 -7.81
CA ARG A 158 -14.35 50.23 -6.36
C ARG A 158 -12.98 49.57 -6.09
N ALA A 159 -12.78 48.35 -6.57
CA ALA A 159 -11.51 47.65 -6.43
C ALA A 159 -10.32 48.43 -6.99
N ARG A 160 -10.47 48.98 -8.19
CA ARG A 160 -9.44 49.81 -8.83
C ARG A 160 -9.13 51.08 -8.04
N ARG A 161 -10.13 51.73 -7.44
CA ARG A 161 -9.92 52.92 -6.62
C ARG A 161 -9.18 52.58 -5.31
N LEU A 162 -9.48 51.44 -4.70
CA LEU A 162 -8.80 50.97 -3.50
C LEU A 162 -7.39 50.54 -3.80
N ALA A 163 -7.18 49.81 -4.88
CA ALA A 163 -5.84 49.40 -5.31
C ALA A 163 -4.92 50.59 -5.64
N GLY A 164 -5.49 51.70 -6.20
CA GLY A 164 -4.74 52.94 -6.45
C GLY A 164 -4.31 53.66 -5.19
N LYS A 165 -4.99 53.48 -4.06
CA LYS A 165 -4.68 54.09 -2.75
C LYS A 165 -3.74 53.24 -1.89
N GLU A 166 -3.75 51.92 -2.05
CA GLU A 166 -3.07 50.95 -1.18
C GLU A 166 -1.92 50.20 -1.88
N SER A 167 -1.59 50.53 -3.15
CA SER A 167 -0.54 49.80 -3.84
C SER A 167 0.85 50.12 -3.30
N PHE A 168 1.37 49.24 -2.46
CA PHE A 168 2.75 49.27 -2.00
C PHE A 168 3.35 47.85 -2.11
N PRO A 169 4.50 47.64 -2.68
CA PRO A 169 5.39 48.59 -3.34
C PRO A 169 4.79 49.12 -4.65
N PRO A 170 5.27 50.29 -5.15
CA PRO A 170 4.79 50.85 -6.41
C PRO A 170 4.88 49.83 -7.55
N ALA A 171 3.88 49.82 -8.44
CA ALA A 171 3.84 48.85 -9.57
C ALA A 171 5.07 48.89 -10.50
N ARG A 172 5.98 49.86 -10.35
CA ARG A 172 7.24 49.99 -11.07
C ARG A 172 8.37 49.11 -10.51
N LEU A 173 8.25 48.57 -9.29
CA LEU A 173 9.23 47.61 -8.76
C LEU A 173 8.87 46.22 -9.29
N SER A 174 9.31 45.95 -10.53
CA SER A 174 9.19 44.63 -11.12
C SER A 174 10.01 43.61 -10.33
N GLY A 175 9.34 42.60 -9.76
CA GLY A 175 10.00 41.52 -9.05
C GLY A 175 9.69 41.40 -7.56
N ALA A 176 8.91 42.30 -7.00
CA ALA A 176 8.38 42.22 -5.64
C ALA A 176 6.93 41.77 -5.61
N GLN A 177 6.52 41.10 -4.52
CA GLN A 177 5.11 40.85 -4.25
C GLN A 177 4.43 42.17 -3.91
N GLY A 178 3.47 42.58 -4.74
CA GLY A 178 2.67 43.77 -4.48
C GLY A 178 1.41 43.43 -3.67
N SER A 179 1.00 44.42 -2.81
CA SER A 179 -0.32 44.31 -2.18
C SER A 179 -1.40 44.38 -3.26
N ARG A 180 -2.36 43.44 -3.18
CA ARG A 180 -3.54 43.43 -4.05
C ARG A 180 -4.79 43.52 -3.20
N VAL A 181 -5.66 44.41 -3.58
CA VAL A 181 -6.98 44.46 -2.92
C VAL A 181 -7.82 43.33 -3.47
N VAL A 182 -8.04 42.36 -2.64
CA VAL A 182 -8.92 41.23 -2.91
C VAL A 182 -10.29 41.54 -2.30
N LEU A 183 -11.31 41.65 -3.14
CA LEU A 183 -12.65 41.86 -2.64
C LEU A 183 -13.21 40.56 -2.05
N GLU A 184 -13.83 40.66 -0.88
CA GLU A 184 -14.40 39.52 -0.12
C GLU A 184 -15.35 38.68 -0.99
N ARG A 185 -16.19 39.32 -1.78
CA ARG A 185 -17.11 38.63 -2.69
C ARG A 185 -16.37 37.76 -3.70
N MET A 186 -15.29 38.25 -4.28
CA MET A 186 -14.51 37.45 -5.24
C MET A 186 -13.87 36.24 -4.55
N ARG A 187 -13.34 36.43 -3.33
CA ARG A 187 -12.79 35.38 -2.51
C ARG A 187 -13.86 34.32 -2.18
N SER A 188 -15.05 34.76 -1.73
CA SER A 188 -16.13 33.85 -1.40
C SER A 188 -16.61 33.02 -2.59
N VAL A 189 -16.76 33.64 -3.77
CA VAL A 189 -17.14 32.92 -5.02
C VAL A 189 -16.06 31.93 -5.41
N HIS A 190 -14.78 32.31 -5.33
CA HIS A 190 -13.66 31.43 -5.63
C HIS A 190 -13.64 30.21 -4.71
N TRP A 191 -13.75 30.45 -3.38
CA TRP A 191 -13.76 29.36 -2.39
C TRP A 191 -14.94 28.44 -2.52
N ALA A 192 -16.13 28.97 -2.82
CA ALA A 192 -17.30 28.14 -3.05
C ALA A 192 -17.07 27.17 -4.22
N LEU A 193 -16.46 27.64 -5.30
CA LEU A 193 -16.13 26.80 -6.44
C LEU A 193 -15.04 25.75 -6.10
N VAL A 194 -13.93 26.16 -5.49
CA VAL A 194 -12.82 25.26 -5.14
C VAL A 194 -13.28 24.16 -4.20
N ARG A 195 -14.01 24.53 -3.14
CA ARG A 195 -14.57 23.55 -2.18
C ARG A 195 -15.60 22.63 -2.83
N GLY A 196 -16.47 23.18 -3.68
CA GLY A 196 -17.46 22.39 -4.40
C GLY A 196 -16.82 21.31 -5.28
N ILE A 197 -15.77 21.66 -6.01
CA ILE A 197 -15.02 20.69 -6.83
C ILE A 197 -14.32 19.65 -5.95
N ALA A 198 -13.60 20.08 -4.90
CA ALA A 198 -12.90 19.15 -4.02
C ALA A 198 -13.86 18.18 -3.32
N GLU A 199 -15.02 18.67 -2.90
CA GLU A 199 -16.04 17.85 -2.27
C GLU A 199 -16.68 16.86 -3.25
N THR A 200 -16.93 17.27 -4.50
CA THR A 200 -17.41 16.38 -5.55
C THR A 200 -16.41 15.22 -5.78
N PHE A 201 -15.10 15.50 -5.82
CA PHE A 201 -14.09 14.44 -5.91
C PHE A 201 -14.16 13.48 -4.72
N ARG A 202 -14.33 13.97 -3.49
CA ARG A 202 -14.44 13.11 -2.31
C ARG A 202 -15.70 12.26 -2.34
N GLN A 203 -16.84 12.83 -2.74
CA GLN A 203 -18.11 12.10 -2.86
C GLN A 203 -18.05 10.94 -3.87
N ILE A 204 -17.28 11.09 -4.93
CA ILE A 204 -17.04 10.02 -5.90
C ILE A 204 -15.82 9.16 -5.54
N SER A 205 -15.41 9.15 -4.26
CA SER A 205 -14.31 8.36 -3.72
C SER A 205 -12.95 8.63 -4.36
N PHE A 206 -12.66 9.89 -4.67
CA PHE A 206 -11.33 10.32 -5.09
C PHE A 206 -10.61 11.03 -3.95
N ARG A 207 -9.32 10.83 -3.86
CA ARG A 207 -8.48 11.63 -3.00
C ARG A 207 -8.19 12.96 -3.67
N ALA A 208 -8.70 14.04 -3.07
CA ALA A 208 -8.50 15.40 -3.53
C ALA A 208 -8.24 16.31 -2.33
N ASP A 209 -7.06 16.91 -2.32
CA ASP A 209 -6.59 17.78 -1.24
C ASP A 209 -6.40 19.21 -1.80
N ILE A 210 -7.06 20.20 -1.20
CA ILE A 210 -6.81 21.60 -1.52
C ILE A 210 -5.45 21.97 -0.93
N LEU A 211 -4.53 22.44 -1.77
CA LEU A 211 -3.19 22.81 -1.34
C LEU A 211 -3.22 24.21 -0.71
N ASP A 212 -2.59 24.37 0.45
CA ASP A 212 -2.33 25.70 0.99
C ASP A 212 -1.34 26.47 0.10
N SER A 213 -1.18 27.77 0.32
CA SER A 213 -0.37 28.64 -0.53
C SER A 213 1.10 28.21 -0.62
N HIS A 214 1.70 27.74 0.49
CA HIS A 214 3.09 27.26 0.50
C HIS A 214 3.22 25.93 -0.28
N ALA A 215 2.33 24.99 -0.04
CA ALA A 215 2.29 23.71 -0.75
C ALA A 215 2.03 23.91 -2.25
N ALA A 216 1.12 24.83 -2.60
CA ALA A 216 0.80 25.14 -3.99
C ALA A 216 1.99 25.69 -4.76
N VAL A 217 2.67 26.72 -4.23
CA VAL A 217 3.87 27.31 -4.88
C VAL A 217 5.01 26.30 -4.96
N ARG A 218 5.24 25.53 -3.89
CA ARG A 218 6.24 24.45 -3.90
C ARG A 218 5.90 23.39 -4.95
N PHE A 219 4.65 22.99 -5.08
CA PHE A 219 4.21 22.01 -6.08
C PHE A 219 4.49 22.52 -7.50
N ILE A 220 4.13 23.78 -7.79
CA ILE A 220 4.40 24.40 -9.10
C ILE A 220 5.91 24.42 -9.38
N ARG A 221 6.72 24.88 -8.43
CA ARG A 221 8.18 24.95 -8.57
C ARG A 221 8.80 23.57 -8.76
N ALA A 222 8.37 22.57 -7.97
CA ALA A 222 8.87 21.21 -8.08
C ALA A 222 8.47 20.51 -9.41
N MET A 223 7.44 20.97 -10.09
CA MET A 223 7.11 20.54 -11.44
C MET A 223 7.90 21.28 -12.51
N ASN A 224 8.32 22.51 -12.25
CA ASN A 224 9.10 23.34 -13.16
C ASN A 224 10.60 23.03 -13.09
N VAL A 225 11.17 23.11 -11.90
CA VAL A 225 12.61 22.95 -11.63
C VAL A 225 12.82 21.95 -10.49
N PRO A 226 12.62 20.66 -10.75
CA PRO A 226 12.62 19.63 -9.71
C PRO A 226 13.96 19.50 -8.99
N ARG A 227 15.09 19.67 -9.71
CA ARG A 227 16.44 19.55 -9.14
C ARG A 227 16.82 20.73 -8.25
N LEU A 228 16.32 21.93 -8.58
CA LEU A 228 16.53 23.15 -7.80
C LEU A 228 15.50 23.33 -6.68
N THR A 229 14.65 22.33 -6.45
CA THR A 229 13.62 22.37 -5.40
C THR A 229 13.90 21.32 -4.34
N ALA A 230 14.64 21.73 -3.31
CA ALA A 230 14.92 20.84 -2.18
C ALA A 230 13.63 20.36 -1.48
N PRO A 231 13.64 19.17 -0.86
CA PRO A 231 12.46 18.63 -0.16
C PRO A 231 11.90 19.53 0.94
N ASP A 232 12.72 20.34 1.56
CA ASP A 232 12.39 21.28 2.63
C ASP A 232 12.22 22.72 2.14
N TRP A 233 12.38 22.98 0.83
CA TRP A 233 12.23 24.31 0.27
C TRP A 233 10.83 24.88 0.54
N ARG A 234 10.76 26.11 1.03
CA ARG A 234 9.54 26.84 1.33
C ARG A 234 9.51 28.19 0.62
N PRO A 235 8.42 28.55 -0.05
CA PRO A 235 8.28 29.87 -0.63
C PRO A 235 8.17 30.94 0.46
N LEU A 236 8.57 32.16 0.12
CA LEU A 236 8.34 33.35 0.94
C LEU A 236 7.03 34.00 0.52
N LEU A 237 6.07 34.02 1.41
CA LEU A 237 4.72 34.55 1.19
C LEU A 237 4.42 35.71 2.14
N PRO A 238 3.38 36.55 1.86
CA PRO A 238 2.93 37.57 2.79
C PRO A 238 2.58 36.97 4.15
N GLY A 239 3.15 37.54 5.21
CA GLY A 239 2.98 37.06 6.58
C GLY A 239 4.10 36.12 7.07
N ASP A 240 4.96 35.63 6.18
CA ASP A 240 6.14 34.87 6.59
C ASP A 240 7.22 35.80 7.19
N PRO A 241 8.01 35.33 8.17
CA PRO A 241 9.16 36.06 8.66
C PRO A 241 10.16 36.21 7.52
N PHE A 242 10.41 37.46 7.14
CA PHE A 242 11.35 37.82 6.07
C PHE A 242 12.62 38.39 6.68
N PRO A 243 13.77 37.76 6.46
CA PRO A 243 15.02 38.31 6.96
C PRO A 243 15.32 39.62 6.20
N PHE A 244 15.30 40.73 6.92
CA PHE A 244 15.77 42.02 6.39
C PHE A 244 17.28 41.91 6.12
N LEU A 245 17.64 41.79 4.86
CA LEU A 245 19.03 41.88 4.45
C LEU A 245 19.39 43.38 4.36
N ALA A 246 20.12 43.85 5.35
CA ALA A 246 20.67 45.20 5.28
C ALA A 246 21.51 45.34 3.98
N PRO A 247 21.33 46.39 3.20
CA PRO A 247 22.14 46.59 1.99
C PRO A 247 23.62 46.61 2.38
N VAL A 248 24.43 45.80 1.69
CA VAL A 248 25.86 45.72 1.91
C VAL A 248 26.42 47.10 1.60
N ALA A 249 27.05 47.74 2.58
CA ALA A 249 27.68 49.05 2.44
C ALA A 249 28.72 48.97 1.31
N GLY A 250 28.51 49.75 0.23
CA GLY A 250 29.43 49.82 -0.92
C GLY A 250 28.86 49.43 -2.28
N THR A 251 27.66 48.87 -2.36
CA THR A 251 26.95 48.71 -3.65
C THR A 251 26.33 50.05 -4.05
N ALA A 252 26.91 50.70 -5.05
CA ALA A 252 26.38 51.92 -5.64
C ALA A 252 25.06 51.64 -6.34
N GLY A 253 23.97 52.03 -5.71
CA GLY A 253 22.65 51.97 -6.30
C GLY A 253 21.58 51.77 -5.25
N ASN A 254 20.56 52.58 -5.31
CA ASN A 254 19.38 52.53 -4.48
C ASN A 254 18.51 51.28 -4.83
N ASP A 255 19.08 50.07 -4.86
CA ASP A 255 18.31 48.85 -5.09
C ASP A 255 17.68 48.35 -3.80
N PHE A 256 16.48 48.82 -3.52
CA PHE A 256 15.65 48.39 -2.42
C PHE A 256 14.92 47.08 -2.72
N SER A 257 15.19 46.41 -3.83
CA SER A 257 14.47 45.17 -4.20
C SER A 257 14.65 44.07 -3.19
N ALA A 258 15.79 44.01 -2.47
CA ALA A 258 16.08 43.08 -1.40
C ALA A 258 15.26 43.33 -0.11
N ALA A 259 14.64 44.51 0.02
CA ALA A 259 13.75 44.81 1.16
C ALA A 259 12.31 44.34 0.95
N PHE A 260 11.97 43.79 -0.20
CA PHE A 260 10.62 43.32 -0.51
C PHE A 260 10.58 41.81 -0.77
N LEU A 261 9.48 41.18 -0.42
CA LEU A 261 9.26 39.78 -0.75
C LEU A 261 9.36 39.56 -2.27
N PRO A 262 10.19 38.60 -2.74
CA PRO A 262 10.31 38.34 -4.18
C PRO A 262 8.99 37.85 -4.75
N SER A 263 8.61 38.28 -5.96
CA SER A 263 7.39 37.81 -6.62
C SER A 263 7.37 36.30 -6.75
N LEU A 264 6.15 35.71 -6.79
CA LEU A 264 6.02 34.27 -6.98
C LEU A 264 6.66 33.81 -8.29
N SER A 265 6.58 34.59 -9.34
CA SER A 265 7.25 34.31 -10.62
C SER A 265 8.77 34.14 -10.46
N ARG A 266 9.43 34.98 -9.62
CA ARG A 266 10.88 34.86 -9.32
C ARG A 266 11.19 33.59 -8.53
N GLN A 267 10.33 33.23 -7.62
CA GLN A 267 10.51 32.04 -6.77
C GLN A 267 10.26 30.74 -7.55
N ILE A 268 9.29 30.72 -8.45
CA ILE A 268 8.95 29.56 -9.30
C ILE A 268 10.00 29.36 -10.41
N TRP A 269 10.58 30.45 -10.94
CA TRP A 269 11.63 30.44 -11.96
C TRP A 269 12.95 30.98 -11.44
N PRO A 270 13.70 30.20 -10.66
CA PRO A 270 14.97 30.66 -10.07
C PRO A 270 16.13 30.67 -11.07
N CYS A 271 16.02 29.95 -12.19
CA CYS A 271 17.07 29.81 -13.20
C CYS A 271 16.69 30.48 -14.53
N GLY A 272 17.70 30.71 -15.35
CA GLY A 272 17.52 31.09 -16.75
C GLY A 272 17.03 29.91 -17.59
N VAL A 273 16.55 30.23 -18.76
CA VAL A 273 16.05 29.26 -19.75
C VAL A 273 16.73 29.58 -21.09
N THR A 274 17.17 28.54 -21.79
CA THR A 274 17.74 28.66 -23.12
C THR A 274 16.85 27.98 -24.15
N VAL A 275 16.46 28.69 -25.17
CA VAL A 275 15.72 28.15 -26.31
C VAL A 275 16.73 27.53 -27.29
N LEU A 276 16.51 26.28 -27.65
CA LEU A 276 17.35 25.52 -28.56
C LEU A 276 16.63 25.27 -29.88
N GLY A 277 17.16 25.86 -30.98
CA GLY A 277 16.63 25.69 -32.32
C GLY A 277 15.14 26.10 -32.49
N GLY A 278 14.63 27.04 -31.69
CA GLY A 278 13.24 27.51 -31.75
C GLY A 278 12.16 26.49 -31.36
N ARG A 279 12.56 25.27 -30.90
CA ARG A 279 11.67 24.15 -30.65
C ARG A 279 11.79 23.56 -29.26
N TYR A 280 12.99 23.59 -28.69
CA TYR A 280 13.31 22.94 -27.44
C TYR A 280 13.68 23.95 -26.37
N LEU A 281 13.57 23.58 -25.14
CA LEU A 281 13.82 24.42 -24.00
C LEU A 281 14.80 23.71 -23.06
N LEU A 282 15.90 24.36 -22.73
CA LEU A 282 16.82 23.91 -21.69
C LEU A 282 16.56 24.70 -20.42
N ALA A 283 16.16 24.00 -19.36
CA ALA A 283 15.97 24.56 -18.02
C ALA A 283 16.27 23.47 -16.98
N ASP A 284 16.91 23.82 -15.86
CA ASP A 284 17.20 22.89 -14.74
C ASP A 284 17.92 21.60 -15.18
N ASP A 285 18.88 21.73 -16.12
CA ASP A 285 19.59 20.61 -16.74
C ASP A 285 18.71 19.58 -17.46
N ARG A 286 17.47 19.95 -17.79
CA ARG A 286 16.56 19.17 -18.63
C ARG A 286 16.26 19.88 -19.93
N ILE A 287 16.21 19.10 -21.00
CA ILE A 287 15.77 19.59 -22.30
C ILE A 287 14.33 19.14 -22.52
N TYR A 288 13.46 20.10 -22.78
CA TYR A 288 12.02 19.91 -22.95
C TYR A 288 11.60 20.09 -24.40
N ALA A 289 10.67 19.26 -24.87
CA ALA A 289 10.09 19.31 -26.21
C ALA A 289 8.56 19.46 -26.10
N PRO A 290 8.03 20.68 -26.01
CA PRO A 290 6.60 20.92 -25.96
C PRO A 290 5.95 20.77 -27.35
N PHE A 291 4.66 20.40 -27.37
CA PHE A 291 3.82 20.36 -28.58
C PHE A 291 2.34 20.51 -28.22
N VAL A 292 1.50 20.75 -29.20
CA VAL A 292 0.09 21.01 -29.03
C VAL A 292 -0.80 19.94 -29.67
N MET A 293 -1.98 19.75 -29.14
CA MET A 293 -3.06 19.09 -29.83
C MET A 293 -3.72 20.09 -30.77
N SER A 294 -3.67 19.82 -32.05
CA SER A 294 -4.25 20.68 -33.08
C SER A 294 -5.74 20.44 -33.24
N LEU A 295 -6.15 19.18 -33.20
CA LEU A 295 -7.55 18.73 -33.25
C LEU A 295 -7.82 17.74 -32.11
N PRO A 296 -8.89 17.94 -31.34
CA PRO A 296 -9.28 16.98 -30.30
C PRO A 296 -9.70 15.64 -30.89
N PRO A 297 -9.76 14.58 -30.07
CA PRO A 297 -10.17 13.26 -30.52
C PRO A 297 -11.52 13.26 -31.22
N GLN A 298 -11.59 12.65 -32.39
CA GLN A 298 -12.86 12.47 -33.15
C GLN A 298 -13.73 11.37 -32.51
N THR A 299 -13.10 10.39 -31.88
CA THR A 299 -13.77 9.33 -31.12
C THR A 299 -13.41 9.51 -29.65
N MET A 300 -14.41 9.68 -28.79
CA MET A 300 -14.18 9.83 -27.37
C MET A 300 -13.59 8.57 -26.77
N ARG A 301 -12.38 8.68 -26.23
CA ARG A 301 -11.69 7.64 -25.48
C ARG A 301 -11.17 8.23 -24.17
N PRO A 302 -11.39 7.55 -23.03
CA PRO A 302 -10.87 8.01 -21.75
C PRO A 302 -9.35 8.22 -21.79
N PHE A 303 -8.85 9.17 -21.02
CA PHE A 303 -7.40 9.47 -20.92
C PHE A 303 -6.56 8.23 -20.57
N ASN A 304 -7.11 7.29 -19.79
CA ASN A 304 -6.44 6.04 -19.45
C ASN A 304 -6.09 5.18 -20.67
N ALA A 305 -6.81 5.33 -21.79
CA ALA A 305 -6.47 4.64 -23.05
C ALA A 305 -5.16 5.19 -23.65
N LEU A 306 -4.98 6.52 -23.64
CA LEU A 306 -3.71 7.16 -24.01
C LEU A 306 -2.59 6.73 -23.05
N PHE A 307 -2.83 6.77 -21.75
CA PHE A 307 -1.83 6.37 -20.75
C PHE A 307 -1.36 4.94 -20.99
N ARG A 308 -2.28 4.00 -21.22
CA ARG A 308 -1.92 2.59 -21.49
C ARG A 308 -1.09 2.41 -22.74
N SER A 309 -1.34 3.18 -23.79
CA SER A 309 -0.54 3.09 -25.03
C SER A 309 0.91 3.55 -24.84
N LEU A 310 1.17 4.35 -23.80
CA LEU A 310 2.51 4.88 -23.47
C LEU A 310 3.26 4.07 -22.42
N LEU A 311 2.59 3.14 -21.73
CA LEU A 311 3.22 2.36 -20.63
C LEU A 311 4.47 1.60 -21.06
N ALA A 312 4.43 0.98 -22.23
CA ALA A 312 5.55 0.18 -22.76
C ALA A 312 6.76 1.04 -23.15
N GLU A 313 6.56 2.33 -23.37
CA GLU A 313 7.60 3.24 -23.86
C GLU A 313 8.44 3.86 -22.75
N SER A 314 7.97 3.77 -21.48
CA SER A 314 8.63 4.37 -20.29
C SER A 314 9.08 5.82 -20.51
N LEU A 315 8.23 6.63 -21.17
CA LEU A 315 8.54 8.01 -21.50
C LEU A 315 8.18 8.96 -20.33
N PRO A 316 9.04 9.93 -20.01
CA PRO A 316 8.65 11.03 -19.17
C PRO A 316 7.82 12.04 -19.99
N TRP A 317 6.64 12.40 -19.49
CA TRP A 317 5.76 13.32 -20.18
C TRP A 317 4.78 14.03 -19.25
N ARG A 318 4.25 15.15 -19.73
CA ARG A 318 3.21 15.93 -19.07
C ARG A 318 2.15 16.35 -20.08
N ALA A 319 0.90 16.32 -19.67
CA ALA A 319 -0.23 16.86 -20.41
C ALA A 319 -0.93 17.93 -19.58
N SER A 320 -1.40 18.99 -20.21
CA SER A 320 -2.19 20.02 -19.59
C SER A 320 -3.42 20.27 -20.42
N VAL A 321 -4.59 20.22 -19.78
CA VAL A 321 -5.90 20.53 -20.38
C VAL A 321 -6.43 21.78 -19.71
N LEU A 322 -6.68 22.84 -20.49
CA LEU A 322 -7.29 24.06 -20.03
C LEU A 322 -8.71 24.16 -20.58
N LEU A 323 -9.70 24.26 -19.71
CA LEU A 323 -11.10 24.50 -20.01
C LEU A 323 -11.46 25.93 -19.60
N THR A 324 -11.89 26.75 -20.56
CA THR A 324 -12.38 28.10 -20.28
C THR A 324 -13.86 28.18 -20.59
N GLY A 325 -14.64 28.76 -19.70
CA GLY A 325 -16.08 28.90 -19.89
C GLY A 325 -16.50 29.72 -21.08
N ASP A 326 -17.73 29.58 -21.51
CA ASP A 326 -18.38 30.30 -22.63
C ASP A 326 -17.63 30.11 -23.96
N GLY A 327 -17.58 28.85 -24.41
CA GLY A 327 -16.86 28.46 -25.62
C GLY A 327 -17.39 29.06 -26.90
N LEU A 328 -18.67 29.41 -26.93
CA LEU A 328 -19.34 29.98 -28.12
C LEU A 328 -19.09 31.47 -28.31
N SER A 329 -18.81 32.19 -27.24
CA SER A 329 -18.53 33.62 -27.24
C SER A 329 -17.24 33.90 -28.00
N GLY A 330 -17.30 34.86 -28.95
CA GLY A 330 -16.19 35.21 -29.85
C GLY A 330 -16.01 34.34 -31.07
N GLN A 331 -16.83 33.30 -31.25
CA GLN A 331 -16.87 32.52 -32.51
C GLN A 331 -17.80 33.13 -33.55
N SER A 332 -18.55 34.17 -33.19
CA SER A 332 -19.54 34.81 -34.09
C SER A 332 -18.98 35.30 -35.43
N LEU A 333 -17.80 35.92 -35.40
CA LEU A 333 -17.14 36.39 -36.63
C LEU A 333 -16.71 35.22 -37.53
N ARG A 334 -16.15 34.17 -36.95
CA ARG A 334 -15.76 32.95 -37.67
C ARG A 334 -16.99 32.23 -38.24
N LEU A 335 -18.05 32.16 -37.46
CA LEU A 335 -19.31 31.56 -37.90
C LEU A 335 -19.95 32.36 -39.04
N THR A 336 -19.92 33.71 -38.97
CA THR A 336 -20.39 34.59 -40.05
C THR A 336 -19.56 34.39 -41.30
N ALA A 337 -18.20 34.38 -41.17
CA ALA A 337 -17.31 34.13 -42.30
C ALA A 337 -17.55 32.75 -42.93
N ALA A 338 -17.62 31.71 -42.08
CA ALA A 338 -17.92 30.33 -42.55
C ALA A 338 -19.33 30.19 -43.13
N SER A 339 -20.28 30.97 -42.66
CA SER A 339 -21.64 31.02 -43.22
C SER A 339 -21.65 31.64 -44.63
N ILE A 340 -20.93 32.75 -44.80
CA ILE A 340 -20.77 33.43 -46.10
C ILE A 340 -20.02 32.53 -47.08
N LEU A 341 -18.96 31.84 -46.62
CA LEU A 341 -18.10 31.01 -47.48
C LEU A 341 -18.53 29.53 -47.52
N SER A 342 -19.68 29.19 -46.99
CA SER A 342 -20.14 27.79 -46.86
C SER A 342 -20.39 27.10 -48.21
N PHE A 343 -20.62 27.87 -49.24
CA PHE A 343 -20.80 27.32 -50.60
C PHE A 343 -19.46 26.95 -51.27
N LEU A 344 -18.36 27.54 -50.81
CA LEU A 344 -17.04 27.32 -51.37
C LEU A 344 -16.29 26.11 -50.81
N SER A 345 -16.60 25.67 -49.59
CA SER A 345 -15.83 24.64 -48.91
C SER A 345 -16.72 23.68 -48.10
N ALA A 346 -16.45 22.38 -48.22
CA ALA A 346 -17.07 21.35 -47.38
C ALA A 346 -16.73 21.56 -45.90
N SER A 347 -15.52 21.99 -45.57
CA SER A 347 -15.06 22.29 -44.20
C SER A 347 -15.90 23.40 -43.57
N ASN A 348 -16.21 24.46 -44.31
CA ASN A 348 -17.05 25.56 -43.81
C ASN A 348 -18.49 25.10 -43.54
N ARG A 349 -19.02 24.17 -44.37
CA ARG A 349 -20.36 23.58 -44.13
C ARG A 349 -20.37 22.72 -42.86
N MET A 350 -19.34 21.89 -42.66
CA MET A 350 -19.18 21.09 -41.43
C MET A 350 -19.05 22.00 -40.20
N TYR A 351 -18.17 22.99 -40.22
CA TYR A 351 -17.99 23.94 -39.13
C TYR A 351 -19.33 24.61 -38.76
N ARG A 352 -20.07 25.09 -39.74
CA ARG A 352 -21.38 25.72 -39.53
C ARG A 352 -22.38 24.74 -38.91
N LYS A 353 -22.40 23.47 -39.36
CA LYS A 353 -23.27 22.44 -38.80
C LYS A 353 -22.91 22.18 -37.31
N SER A 354 -21.66 21.90 -37.00
CA SER A 354 -21.19 21.66 -35.62
C SER A 354 -21.44 22.84 -34.69
N MET A 355 -21.26 24.09 -35.20
CA MET A 355 -21.53 25.27 -34.37
C MET A 355 -23.01 25.45 -34.08
N ARG A 356 -23.91 25.08 -35.00
CA ARG A 356 -25.36 25.09 -34.77
C ARG A 356 -25.76 24.02 -33.75
N GLU A 357 -25.17 22.84 -33.81
CA GLU A 357 -25.39 21.77 -32.84
C GLU A 357 -24.94 22.19 -31.45
N LEU A 358 -23.76 22.81 -31.30
CA LEU A 358 -23.27 23.36 -30.03
C LEU A 358 -24.19 24.51 -29.54
N GLN A 359 -24.72 25.35 -30.39
CA GLN A 359 -25.67 26.38 -30.00
C GLN A 359 -26.98 25.79 -29.48
N ALA A 360 -27.48 24.73 -30.13
CA ALA A 360 -28.68 24.01 -29.69
C ALA A 360 -28.48 23.33 -28.34
N LEU A 361 -27.30 22.70 -28.09
CA LEU A 361 -26.93 22.16 -26.78
C LEU A 361 -26.88 23.24 -25.71
N ALA A 362 -26.29 24.40 -26.02
CA ALA A 362 -26.23 25.53 -25.09
C ALA A 362 -27.63 26.10 -24.75
N GLN A 363 -28.56 26.13 -25.73
CA GLN A 363 -29.94 26.52 -25.47
C GLN A 363 -30.69 25.53 -24.59
N ASN A 364 -30.33 24.25 -24.65
CA ASN A 364 -30.82 23.21 -23.75
C ASN A 364 -30.14 23.19 -22.39
N GLY A 365 -29.31 24.19 -22.10
CA GLY A 365 -28.63 24.34 -20.80
C GLY A 365 -27.32 23.54 -20.67
N GLU A 366 -26.79 23.01 -21.78
CA GLU A 366 -25.49 22.33 -21.80
C GLU A 366 -24.37 23.32 -22.21
N PRO A 367 -23.49 23.76 -21.31
CA PRO A 367 -22.50 24.76 -21.64
C PRO A 367 -21.41 24.21 -22.56
N SER A 368 -20.98 25.02 -23.51
CA SER A 368 -19.79 24.76 -24.31
C SER A 368 -18.58 25.47 -23.70
N VAL A 369 -17.43 24.81 -23.76
CA VAL A 369 -16.17 25.32 -23.24
C VAL A 369 -15.15 25.45 -24.36
N LEU A 370 -14.17 26.34 -24.16
CA LEU A 370 -12.95 26.33 -24.95
C LEU A 370 -12.00 25.30 -24.36
N PHE A 371 -11.72 24.27 -25.12
CA PHE A 371 -10.79 23.20 -24.81
C PHE A 371 -9.44 23.49 -25.48
N GLN A 372 -8.35 23.42 -24.70
CA GLN A 372 -6.98 23.56 -25.18
C GLN A 372 -6.14 22.49 -24.50
N MET A 373 -5.33 21.76 -25.25
CA MET A 373 -4.48 20.71 -24.72
C MET A 373 -3.06 20.82 -25.26
N CYS A 374 -2.09 20.75 -24.38
CA CYS A 374 -0.68 20.75 -24.71
C CYS A 374 0.07 19.67 -23.94
N PHE A 375 1.20 19.28 -24.51
CA PHE A 375 2.03 18.21 -24.01
C PHE A 375 3.48 18.66 -23.98
N VAL A 376 4.28 17.99 -23.14
CA VAL A 376 5.73 18.10 -23.13
C VAL A 376 6.36 16.77 -22.76
N THR A 377 7.45 16.44 -23.41
CA THR A 377 8.36 15.36 -22.99
C THR A 377 9.74 15.96 -22.74
N TRP A 378 10.59 15.24 -22.01
CA TRP A 378 11.92 15.75 -21.66
C TRP A 378 12.98 14.67 -21.63
N THR A 379 14.23 15.12 -21.60
CA THR A 379 15.40 14.30 -21.33
C THR A 379 16.36 15.04 -20.41
N ASP A 380 17.10 14.29 -19.59
CA ASP A 380 18.15 14.87 -18.76
C ASP A 380 19.38 15.19 -19.62
N ARG A 381 19.86 16.44 -19.54
CA ARG A 381 21.06 16.86 -20.23
C ARG A 381 22.30 16.16 -19.66
N LEU A 382 22.32 15.95 -18.35
CA LEU A 382 23.43 15.29 -17.64
C LEU A 382 23.57 13.79 -17.96
N ALA A 383 22.56 13.17 -18.54
CA ALA A 383 22.65 11.78 -19.02
C ALA A 383 23.51 11.63 -20.28
N TYR A 384 23.99 12.72 -20.86
CA TYR A 384 24.78 12.77 -22.07
C TYR A 384 26.11 13.48 -21.82
N PRO A 385 27.19 13.17 -22.57
CA PRO A 385 28.47 13.83 -22.42
C PRO A 385 28.39 15.37 -22.55
N PRO A 386 29.27 16.14 -21.90
CA PRO A 386 29.33 17.57 -22.09
C PRO A 386 29.72 17.94 -23.52
N GLY A 387 29.43 19.17 -23.97
CA GLY A 387 29.76 19.69 -25.30
C GLY A 387 28.66 19.45 -26.36
N GLU A 388 28.96 19.85 -27.60
CA GLU A 388 28.00 19.90 -28.72
C GLU A 388 27.56 18.48 -29.17
N GLU A 389 28.47 17.55 -29.20
CA GLU A 389 28.13 16.16 -29.58
C GLU A 389 27.13 15.55 -28.61
N GLY A 390 27.33 15.71 -27.30
CA GLY A 390 26.39 15.25 -26.28
C GLY A 390 25.04 15.97 -26.36
N LEU A 391 25.04 17.25 -26.66
CA LEU A 391 23.81 18.01 -26.90
C LEU A 391 23.07 17.49 -28.14
N SER A 392 23.75 17.25 -29.25
CA SER A 392 23.17 16.68 -30.47
C SER A 392 22.55 15.30 -30.22
N ARG A 393 23.25 14.44 -29.45
CA ARG A 393 22.73 13.13 -29.04
C ARG A 393 21.47 13.27 -28.17
N ALA A 394 21.47 14.19 -27.20
CA ALA A 394 20.33 14.48 -26.34
C ALA A 394 19.12 14.95 -27.16
N LEU A 395 19.33 15.92 -28.08
CA LEU A 395 18.28 16.43 -28.95
C LEU A 395 17.72 15.35 -29.88
N SER A 396 18.56 14.50 -30.43
CA SER A 396 18.14 13.35 -31.28
C SER A 396 17.30 12.35 -30.50
N ALA A 397 17.68 12.06 -29.24
CA ALA A 397 16.91 11.20 -28.37
C ALA A 397 15.56 11.82 -27.98
N LEU A 398 15.57 13.11 -27.69
CA LEU A 398 14.36 13.86 -27.33
C LEU A 398 13.38 13.95 -28.51
N SER A 399 13.89 14.21 -29.73
CA SER A 399 13.06 14.23 -30.95
C SER A 399 12.38 12.88 -31.18
N ARG A 400 13.07 11.77 -30.97
CA ARG A 400 12.44 10.43 -31.05
C ARG A 400 11.36 10.23 -29.97
N ARG A 401 11.62 10.68 -28.74
CA ARG A 401 10.59 10.63 -27.66
C ARG A 401 9.37 11.46 -28.01
N GLN A 402 9.58 12.70 -28.50
CA GLN A 402 8.51 13.58 -28.92
C GLN A 402 7.67 12.95 -30.04
N ALA A 403 8.31 12.37 -31.06
CA ALA A 403 7.61 11.69 -32.15
C ALA A 403 6.75 10.52 -31.66
N ARG A 404 7.27 9.68 -30.73
CA ARG A 404 6.51 8.58 -30.14
C ARG A 404 5.31 9.07 -29.36
N LEU A 405 5.49 10.10 -28.54
CA LEU A 405 4.40 10.68 -27.76
C LEU A 405 3.34 11.29 -28.70
N MET A 406 3.74 12.02 -29.73
CA MET A 406 2.85 12.56 -30.75
C MET A 406 2.04 11.47 -31.47
N THR A 407 2.70 10.39 -31.88
CA THR A 407 2.03 9.25 -32.52
C THR A 407 1.01 8.59 -31.58
N ALA A 408 1.33 8.43 -30.29
CA ALA A 408 0.40 7.90 -29.30
C ALA A 408 -0.83 8.82 -29.13
N VAL A 409 -0.61 10.13 -29.05
CA VAL A 409 -1.69 11.12 -28.97
C VAL A 409 -2.53 11.11 -30.24
N GLN A 410 -1.93 11.04 -31.42
CA GLN A 410 -2.65 10.97 -32.70
C GLN A 410 -3.52 9.69 -32.81
N SER A 411 -3.02 8.56 -32.33
CA SER A 411 -3.79 7.31 -32.28
C SER A 411 -4.91 7.31 -31.23
N TRP A 412 -4.85 8.23 -30.25
CA TRP A 412 -5.87 8.37 -29.21
C TRP A 412 -7.11 9.06 -29.77
N GLY A 413 -8.05 8.28 -30.26
CA GLY A 413 -9.32 8.74 -30.81
C GLY A 413 -9.20 9.49 -32.13
N SER A 414 -8.14 9.29 -32.93
CA SER A 414 -7.87 10.00 -34.18
C SER A 414 -7.76 11.52 -33.99
N SER A 415 -6.98 11.94 -33.00
CA SER A 415 -6.65 13.35 -32.77
C SER A 415 -5.52 13.79 -33.69
N ASP A 416 -5.26 15.10 -33.78
CA ASP A 416 -4.11 15.62 -34.51
C ASP A 416 -3.18 16.43 -33.58
N THR A 417 -1.90 16.42 -33.89
CA THR A 417 -0.87 17.09 -33.09
C THR A 417 0.07 17.88 -33.98
N SER A 418 0.54 19.00 -33.46
CA SER A 418 1.52 19.83 -34.16
C SER A 418 2.70 20.16 -33.26
N ALA A 419 3.92 19.99 -33.75
CA ALA A 419 5.09 20.55 -33.12
C ALA A 419 5.01 22.07 -33.23
N PHE A 420 5.12 22.76 -32.09
CA PHE A 420 4.99 24.20 -32.02
C PHE A 420 6.34 24.84 -32.34
N THR A 421 6.35 25.79 -33.29
CA THR A 421 7.48 26.61 -33.61
C THR A 421 7.14 28.07 -33.28
N GLY A 422 8.05 28.78 -32.63
CA GLY A 422 7.89 30.19 -32.31
C GLY A 422 8.21 30.50 -30.86
N ASP A 423 7.35 30.17 -29.90
CA ASP A 423 7.58 30.44 -28.50
C ASP A 423 7.46 29.15 -27.64
N PRO A 424 8.48 28.29 -27.62
CA PRO A 424 8.47 27.07 -26.83
C PRO A 424 8.40 27.34 -25.33
N LEU A 425 8.79 28.51 -24.84
CA LEU A 425 8.72 28.90 -23.44
C LEU A 425 7.27 29.07 -22.97
N SER A 426 6.47 29.85 -23.72
CA SER A 426 5.04 30.01 -23.40
C SER A 426 4.29 28.70 -23.49
N LEU A 427 4.63 27.83 -24.43
CA LEU A 427 4.00 26.51 -24.55
C LEU A 427 4.40 25.58 -23.40
N TYR A 428 5.69 25.58 -23.02
CA TYR A 428 6.14 24.83 -21.84
C TYR A 428 5.44 25.31 -20.58
N ALA A 429 5.39 26.65 -20.37
CA ALA A 429 4.70 27.23 -19.22
C ALA A 429 3.21 26.83 -19.18
N ALA A 430 2.53 26.70 -20.32
CA ALA A 430 1.15 26.23 -20.39
C ALA A 430 0.98 24.75 -19.99
N THR A 431 2.07 23.95 -19.98
CA THR A 431 2.05 22.59 -19.43
C THR A 431 2.18 22.56 -17.91
N LEU A 432 2.59 23.65 -17.26
CA LEU A 432 2.73 23.76 -15.82
C LEU A 432 1.42 24.25 -15.18
N PRO A 433 1.09 23.82 -13.94
CA PRO A 433 -0.13 24.27 -13.29
C PRO A 433 -0.04 25.77 -12.90
N ALA A 434 -1.13 26.46 -13.05
CA ALA A 434 -1.36 27.83 -12.55
C ALA A 434 -0.38 28.91 -13.05
N MET A 435 0.37 28.69 -14.13
CA MET A 435 1.24 29.74 -14.70
C MET A 435 0.42 30.88 -15.29
N SER A 436 -0.62 30.56 -16.03
CA SER A 436 -1.55 31.49 -16.66
C SER A 436 -2.89 30.83 -16.89
N CYS A 437 -3.97 31.62 -16.92
CA CYS A 437 -5.29 31.15 -17.37
C CYS A 437 -5.46 31.22 -18.88
N SER A 438 -4.40 31.28 -19.65
CA SER A 438 -4.36 31.23 -21.11
C SER A 438 -3.31 30.22 -21.58
N SER A 439 -3.52 29.67 -22.78
CA SER A 439 -2.59 28.76 -23.41
C SER A 439 -2.40 29.16 -24.88
N PRO A 440 -1.17 28.99 -25.44
CA PRO A 440 -0.93 29.19 -26.85
C PRO A 440 -1.49 28.06 -27.73
N ALA A 441 -1.93 26.94 -27.13
CA ALA A 441 -2.54 25.84 -27.88
C ALA A 441 -3.82 26.29 -28.62
N PRO A 442 -4.12 25.69 -29.76
CA PRO A 442 -5.36 25.95 -30.51
C PRO A 442 -6.59 25.76 -29.64
N LYS A 443 -7.58 26.64 -29.83
CA LYS A 443 -8.85 26.61 -29.08
C LYS A 443 -9.86 25.79 -29.85
N ALA A 444 -10.32 24.68 -29.29
CA ALA A 444 -11.48 23.93 -29.77
C ALA A 444 -12.68 24.26 -28.91
N CYS A 445 -13.85 24.42 -29.56
CA CYS A 445 -15.11 24.54 -28.83
C CYS A 445 -15.71 23.14 -28.67
N ALA A 446 -15.99 22.74 -27.45
CA ALA A 446 -16.52 21.41 -27.13
C ALA A 446 -17.66 21.50 -26.12
N PRO A 447 -18.64 20.55 -26.12
CA PRO A 447 -19.53 20.36 -24.99
C PRO A 447 -18.71 20.12 -23.70
N LEU A 448 -19.19 20.64 -22.58
CA LEU A 448 -18.49 20.49 -21.31
C LEU A 448 -18.32 19.01 -20.92
N ASP A 449 -19.32 18.20 -21.14
CA ASP A 449 -19.33 16.79 -20.79
C ASP A 449 -18.24 16.01 -21.55
N ASP A 450 -18.11 16.24 -22.86
CA ASP A 450 -17.06 15.67 -23.68
C ASP A 450 -15.66 16.11 -23.22
N ALA A 451 -15.51 17.39 -22.90
CA ALA A 451 -14.25 17.94 -22.43
C ALA A 451 -13.83 17.34 -21.07
N VAL A 452 -14.80 17.08 -20.18
CA VAL A 452 -14.53 16.45 -18.88
C VAL A 452 -14.09 15.00 -19.02
N ARG A 453 -14.66 14.24 -19.96
CA ARG A 453 -14.24 12.85 -20.23
C ARG A 453 -12.80 12.72 -20.71
N LEU A 454 -12.25 13.78 -21.30
CA LEU A 454 -10.84 13.80 -21.72
C LEU A 454 -9.87 14.17 -20.60
N LEU A 455 -10.35 14.56 -19.41
CA LEU A 455 -9.49 14.96 -18.29
C LEU A 455 -8.76 13.77 -17.67
N PRO A 456 -7.49 13.94 -17.25
CA PRO A 456 -6.63 12.88 -16.70
C PRO A 456 -6.86 12.61 -15.19
N PHE A 457 -8.11 12.49 -14.71
CA PHE A 457 -8.38 12.33 -13.28
C PHE A 457 -8.51 10.87 -12.83
N ALA A 458 -8.92 9.97 -13.72
CA ALA A 458 -9.30 8.59 -13.39
C ALA A 458 -8.09 7.66 -13.22
N ARG A 459 -7.17 8.01 -12.31
CA ARG A 459 -6.01 7.18 -11.97
C ARG A 459 -6.20 6.54 -10.58
N PRO A 460 -5.69 5.30 -10.33
CA PRO A 460 -5.81 4.65 -9.03
C PRO A 460 -5.00 5.39 -7.95
N CYS A 461 -5.42 5.33 -6.69
CA CYS A 461 -4.73 5.95 -5.57
C CYS A 461 -4.73 5.04 -4.34
N SER A 462 -3.64 5.03 -3.59
CA SER A 462 -3.61 4.40 -2.29
C SER A 462 -4.34 5.25 -1.25
N PRO A 463 -5.15 4.64 -0.36
CA PRO A 463 -5.76 5.36 0.75
C PRO A 463 -4.72 5.76 1.82
N TRP A 464 -3.54 5.16 1.83
CA TRP A 464 -2.49 5.46 2.81
C TRP A 464 -1.45 6.41 2.28
N LYS A 465 -0.93 7.23 3.19
CA LYS A 465 0.24 8.08 2.96
C LYS A 465 1.53 7.37 3.36
N ASN A 466 1.47 6.56 4.42
CA ASN A 466 2.61 5.83 4.95
C ASN A 466 2.77 4.50 4.20
N CYS A 467 4.02 4.07 4.06
CA CYS A 467 4.38 2.84 3.37
C CYS A 467 4.99 1.86 4.37
N ASP A 468 4.21 0.87 4.80
CA ASP A 468 4.75 -0.28 5.52
C ASP A 468 5.13 -1.37 4.49
N LEU A 469 4.27 -1.60 3.50
CA LEU A 469 4.49 -2.53 2.41
C LEU A 469 4.40 -1.80 1.06
N PRO A 470 5.50 -1.75 0.28
CA PRO A 470 5.51 -1.14 -1.04
C PRO A 470 4.92 -2.09 -2.10
N LEU A 471 3.81 -1.69 -2.69
CA LEU A 471 3.15 -2.38 -3.79
C LEU A 471 3.07 -1.45 -5.02
N ARG A 472 2.62 -1.99 -6.15
CA ARG A 472 2.33 -1.24 -7.37
C ARG A 472 1.08 -1.73 -8.06
N THR A 473 0.47 -0.87 -8.85
CA THR A 473 -0.59 -1.26 -9.77
C THR A 473 -0.02 -1.99 -11.00
N SER A 474 -0.89 -2.66 -11.74
CA SER A 474 -0.50 -3.32 -12.99
C SER A 474 0.02 -2.35 -14.06
N ASP A 475 -0.41 -1.09 -13.97
CA ASP A 475 -0.02 0.00 -14.87
C ASP A 475 1.10 0.88 -14.30
N GLY A 476 1.85 0.37 -13.31
CA GLY A 476 3.11 0.97 -12.86
C GLY A 476 2.98 2.10 -11.84
N ARG A 477 1.82 2.29 -11.22
CA ARG A 477 1.71 3.28 -10.14
C ARG A 477 2.12 2.69 -8.80
N PHE A 478 2.96 3.40 -8.06
CA PHE A 478 3.34 3.03 -6.70
C PHE A 478 2.13 3.08 -5.76
N MET A 479 1.91 2.01 -5.00
CA MET A 479 0.78 1.81 -4.10
C MET A 479 1.28 1.41 -2.71
N PRO A 480 1.56 2.36 -1.82
CA PRO A 480 1.90 2.05 -0.44
C PRO A 480 0.71 1.42 0.29
N LEU A 481 0.98 0.40 1.09
CA LEU A 481 0.04 -0.22 2.02
C LEU A 481 0.53 0.01 3.44
N ALA A 482 -0.35 0.51 4.33
CA ALA A 482 -0.07 0.61 5.76
C ALA A 482 -0.71 -0.57 6.50
N LEU A 483 0.13 -1.36 7.16
CA LEU A 483 -0.30 -2.47 8.02
C LEU A 483 -0.72 -1.94 9.38
N LEU A 484 -1.70 -2.56 10.02
CA LEU A 484 -2.20 -2.17 11.35
C LEU A 484 -2.57 -0.67 11.44
N SER A 485 -3.12 -0.12 10.37
CA SER A 485 -3.52 1.28 10.35
C SER A 485 -4.62 1.57 11.37
N PRO A 486 -4.53 2.69 12.14
CA PRO A 486 -5.59 3.09 13.05
C PRO A 486 -6.95 3.32 12.37
N GLY A 487 -6.96 3.63 11.07
CA GLY A 487 -8.17 3.81 10.28
C GLY A 487 -8.93 2.52 9.95
N MET A 488 -8.33 1.35 10.19
CA MET A 488 -8.97 0.06 9.98
C MET A 488 -9.88 -0.31 11.15
N ALA A 489 -11.05 -0.89 10.88
CA ALA A 489 -11.98 -1.33 11.92
C ALA A 489 -11.41 -2.49 12.75
N SER A 490 -10.75 -3.43 12.11
CA SER A 490 -10.00 -4.54 12.71
C SER A 490 -8.68 -4.73 11.97
N TRP A 491 -7.84 -5.63 12.45
CA TRP A 491 -6.59 -6.00 11.74
C TRP A 491 -6.63 -7.46 11.29
N ASN A 492 -7.82 -7.88 10.88
CA ASN A 492 -8.06 -9.19 10.33
C ASN A 492 -7.94 -9.14 8.82
N GLU A 493 -7.24 -10.09 8.26
CA GLU A 493 -7.09 -10.24 6.83
C GLU A 493 -7.40 -11.66 6.39
N ILE A 494 -8.02 -11.78 5.25
CA ILE A 494 -8.19 -13.04 4.53
C ILE A 494 -7.53 -12.95 3.17
N CYS A 495 -6.94 -14.05 2.77
CA CYS A 495 -6.33 -14.17 1.45
C CYS A 495 -6.71 -15.50 0.83
N PHE A 496 -7.27 -15.45 -0.35
CA PHE A 496 -7.56 -16.67 -1.12
C PHE A 496 -6.91 -16.59 -2.49
N ALA A 497 -6.46 -17.74 -2.96
CA ALA A 497 -5.67 -17.82 -4.16
C ALA A 497 -5.70 -19.23 -4.75
N GLY A 498 -6.06 -19.37 -6.01
CA GLY A 498 -5.91 -20.62 -6.73
C GLY A 498 -4.49 -21.18 -6.65
N MET A 499 -4.33 -22.48 -6.88
CA MET A 499 -3.01 -23.11 -6.82
C MET A 499 -2.02 -22.43 -7.76
N GLY A 500 -0.85 -22.08 -7.23
CA GLY A 500 0.20 -21.44 -8.00
C GLY A 500 0.02 -19.93 -8.23
N ALA A 501 -1.02 -19.29 -7.72
CA ALA A 501 -1.26 -17.85 -7.87
C ALA A 501 -0.36 -16.96 -7.00
N GLY A 502 0.48 -17.54 -6.13
CA GLY A 502 1.46 -16.78 -5.34
C GLY A 502 1.06 -16.52 -3.89
N LYS A 503 0.06 -17.25 -3.33
CA LYS A 503 -0.42 -17.11 -1.95
C LYS A 503 0.70 -17.09 -0.92
N SER A 504 1.53 -18.12 -0.90
CA SER A 504 2.63 -18.25 0.09
C SER A 504 3.71 -17.19 -0.09
N PHE A 505 3.97 -16.73 -1.32
CA PHE A 505 4.87 -15.61 -1.56
C PHE A 505 4.30 -14.32 -0.97
N PHE A 506 3.02 -14.06 -1.19
CA PHE A 506 2.34 -12.88 -0.67
C PHE A 506 2.27 -12.88 0.86
N LEU A 507 1.93 -14.03 1.48
CA LEU A 507 1.98 -14.23 2.93
C LEU A 507 3.36 -13.89 3.50
N ASN A 508 4.41 -14.43 2.90
CA ASN A 508 5.78 -14.19 3.34
C ASN A 508 6.20 -12.72 3.15
N THR A 509 5.74 -12.08 2.09
CA THR A 509 5.95 -10.65 1.86
C THR A 509 5.28 -9.80 2.94
N LEU A 510 4.03 -10.07 3.26
CA LEU A 510 3.31 -9.40 4.34
C LEU A 510 4.01 -9.60 5.69
N ASN A 511 4.41 -10.81 6.00
CA ASN A 511 5.13 -11.14 7.23
C ASN A 511 6.50 -10.44 7.31
N PHE A 512 7.24 -10.39 6.21
CA PHE A 512 8.52 -9.69 6.13
C PHE A 512 8.36 -8.19 6.42
N PHE A 513 7.43 -7.53 5.77
CA PHE A 513 7.18 -6.10 6.00
C PHE A 513 6.48 -5.81 7.32
N PHE A 514 5.70 -6.74 7.86
CA PHE A 514 5.20 -6.63 9.22
C PHE A 514 6.34 -6.60 10.26
N ILE A 515 7.36 -7.43 10.08
CA ILE A 515 8.55 -7.43 10.95
C ILE A 515 9.29 -6.09 10.86
N LEU A 516 9.35 -5.49 9.67
CA LEU A 516 10.06 -4.23 9.41
C LEU A 516 9.19 -2.99 9.54
N ARG A 517 7.97 -3.12 10.04
CA ARG A 517 7.04 -2.00 10.14
C ARG A 517 7.68 -0.82 10.87
N PRO A 518 7.52 0.42 10.37
CA PRO A 518 8.10 1.62 10.98
C PRO A 518 7.72 1.83 12.45
N GLY A 519 8.65 2.37 13.23
CA GLY A 519 8.43 2.71 14.64
C GLY A 519 8.66 1.57 15.63
N GLN A 520 9.21 0.44 15.21
CA GLN A 520 9.54 -0.67 16.11
C GLN A 520 10.99 -0.59 16.59
N ALA A 521 11.18 -0.66 17.90
CA ALA A 521 12.50 -0.75 18.54
C ALA A 521 12.89 -2.20 18.90
N LYS A 522 11.93 -3.12 18.90
CA LYS A 522 12.11 -4.55 19.18
C LYS A 522 11.38 -5.37 18.12
N LEU A 523 11.85 -6.59 17.88
CA LEU A 523 11.16 -7.52 16.98
C LEU A 523 9.71 -7.71 17.44
N PRO A 524 8.73 -7.63 16.53
CA PRO A 524 7.34 -7.93 16.85
C PRO A 524 7.16 -9.42 17.14
N TRP A 525 5.98 -9.78 17.57
CA TRP A 525 5.61 -11.18 17.74
C TRP A 525 4.89 -11.69 16.49
N LEU A 526 5.45 -12.71 15.86
CA LEU A 526 4.87 -13.34 14.67
C LEU A 526 4.80 -14.84 14.88
N THR A 527 3.62 -15.41 14.69
CA THR A 527 3.44 -16.85 14.60
C THR A 527 2.75 -17.19 13.28
N VAL A 528 3.38 -18.06 12.50
CA VAL A 528 2.83 -18.61 11.27
C VAL A 528 2.57 -20.11 11.49
N ILE A 529 1.33 -20.53 11.33
CA ILE A 529 0.93 -21.93 11.34
C ILE A 529 0.74 -22.33 9.88
N ASP A 530 1.60 -23.22 9.40
CA ASP A 530 1.74 -23.55 7.98
C ASP A 530 1.67 -25.08 7.77
N ILE A 531 1.29 -25.50 6.59
CA ILE A 531 1.42 -26.89 6.15
C ILE A 531 2.46 -26.95 5.05
N GLY A 532 3.67 -27.28 5.43
CA GLY A 532 4.83 -27.29 4.56
C GLY A 532 5.88 -26.26 4.93
N MET A 533 6.81 -26.05 4.00
CA MET A 533 7.99 -25.22 4.25
C MET A 533 7.85 -23.81 3.64
N SER A 534 6.65 -23.36 3.36
CA SER A 534 6.45 -22.11 2.60
C SER A 534 7.01 -20.89 3.32
N SER A 535 6.88 -20.84 4.65
CA SER A 535 7.33 -19.72 5.50
C SER A 535 8.79 -19.85 5.96
N SER A 536 9.45 -20.99 5.72
CA SER A 536 10.83 -21.23 6.17
C SER A 536 11.84 -20.23 5.58
N GLY A 537 11.59 -19.75 4.37
CA GLY A 537 12.46 -18.81 3.67
C GLY A 537 12.55 -17.45 4.37
N VAL A 538 11.41 -16.89 4.79
CA VAL A 538 11.40 -15.60 5.50
C VAL A 538 12.00 -15.73 6.89
N ILE A 539 11.75 -16.84 7.60
CA ILE A 539 12.35 -17.10 8.91
C ILE A 539 13.87 -17.22 8.79
N SER A 540 14.36 -17.96 7.79
CA SER A 540 15.80 -18.10 7.53
C SER A 540 16.46 -16.78 7.16
N LEU A 541 15.78 -15.94 6.39
CA LEU A 541 16.25 -14.60 6.03
C LEU A 541 16.40 -13.70 7.26
N ILE A 542 15.38 -13.64 8.11
CA ILE A 542 15.40 -12.85 9.35
C ILE A 542 16.47 -13.38 10.30
N ARG A 543 16.56 -14.71 10.46
CA ARG A 543 17.57 -15.34 11.31
C ARG A 543 18.99 -15.06 10.81
N ALA A 544 19.22 -15.06 9.51
CA ALA A 544 20.52 -14.73 8.92
C ALA A 544 20.87 -13.24 9.07
N ALA A 545 19.86 -12.37 9.04
CA ALA A 545 20.03 -10.94 9.22
C ALA A 545 20.29 -10.52 10.68
N LEU A 546 19.89 -11.36 11.65
CA LEU A 546 20.12 -11.12 13.08
C LEU A 546 21.57 -11.39 13.50
N PRO A 547 22.09 -10.64 14.49
CA PRO A 547 23.35 -10.97 15.16
C PRO A 547 23.33 -12.39 15.71
N PRO A 548 24.48 -13.09 15.77
CA PRO A 548 24.56 -14.49 16.16
C PRO A 548 23.87 -14.83 17.48
N GLU A 549 23.99 -13.97 18.49
CA GLU A 549 23.38 -14.11 19.82
C GLU A 549 21.85 -13.97 19.82
N LYS A 550 21.27 -13.30 18.82
CA LYS A 550 19.84 -13.07 18.69
C LYS A 550 19.15 -14.01 17.69
N ARG A 551 19.87 -14.90 17.05
CA ARG A 551 19.31 -15.81 16.04
C ARG A 551 18.24 -16.75 16.59
N GLY A 552 18.27 -17.05 17.89
CA GLY A 552 17.23 -17.81 18.57
C GLY A 552 15.87 -17.12 18.62
N LEU A 553 15.80 -15.81 18.32
CA LEU A 553 14.54 -15.08 18.25
C LEU A 553 13.69 -15.39 16.98
N ALA A 554 14.28 -16.05 15.97
CA ALA A 554 13.59 -16.46 14.75
C ALA A 554 13.72 -17.99 14.56
N VAL A 555 12.63 -18.71 14.68
CA VAL A 555 12.58 -20.18 14.71
C VAL A 555 11.59 -20.70 13.69
N PHE A 556 12.04 -21.63 12.87
CA PHE A 556 11.20 -22.53 12.11
C PHE A 556 11.24 -23.90 12.77
N ALA A 557 10.08 -24.43 13.12
CA ALA A 557 9.97 -25.73 13.77
C ALA A 557 8.91 -26.58 13.08
N ARG A 558 9.19 -27.86 12.93
CA ARG A 558 8.26 -28.87 12.42
C ARG A 558 7.70 -29.64 13.58
N LEU A 559 6.37 -29.67 13.68
CA LEU A 559 5.70 -30.49 14.67
C LEU A 559 5.69 -31.96 14.23
N ARG A 560 5.95 -32.83 15.19
CA ARG A 560 5.92 -34.29 15.01
C ARG A 560 5.11 -34.91 16.11
N ASN A 561 4.26 -35.84 15.76
CA ASN A 561 3.47 -36.56 16.75
C ASN A 561 4.29 -37.72 17.40
N THR A 562 5.37 -37.36 18.07
CA THR A 562 6.28 -38.30 18.72
C THR A 562 6.60 -37.84 20.15
N SER A 563 7.08 -38.77 20.99
CA SER A 563 7.52 -38.49 22.36
C SER A 563 8.72 -37.54 22.43
N GLU A 564 9.55 -37.48 21.37
CA GLU A 564 10.69 -36.57 21.30
C GLU A 564 10.29 -35.12 21.07
N ALA A 565 9.13 -34.89 20.44
CA ALA A 565 8.56 -33.60 20.20
C ALA A 565 7.47 -33.23 21.24
N ALA A 566 7.43 -33.93 22.37
CA ALA A 566 6.38 -33.76 23.37
C ALA A 566 6.31 -32.31 23.90
N VAL A 567 5.07 -31.86 24.09
CA VAL A 567 4.70 -30.55 24.61
C VAL A 567 3.76 -30.75 25.79
N ASN A 568 4.06 -30.15 26.93
CA ASN A 568 3.11 -30.11 28.01
C ASN A 568 2.13 -28.93 27.82
N VAL A 569 0.88 -29.25 27.44
CA VAL A 569 -0.16 -28.20 27.28
C VAL A 569 -0.61 -27.63 28.63
N PHE A 570 -0.33 -28.31 29.72
CA PHE A 570 -0.65 -27.88 31.10
C PHE A 570 0.42 -26.94 31.69
N ASP A 571 1.50 -26.63 30.93
CA ASP A 571 2.56 -25.72 31.39
C ASP A 571 2.03 -24.30 31.62
N THR A 572 2.35 -23.73 32.79
CA THR A 572 1.85 -22.44 33.25
C THR A 572 2.96 -21.38 33.23
N PRO A 573 2.64 -20.07 33.27
CA PRO A 573 3.65 -19.04 33.46
C PRO A 573 4.52 -19.30 34.70
N LEU A 574 5.82 -18.98 34.63
CA LEU A 574 6.79 -19.28 35.67
C LEU A 574 6.27 -18.91 37.07
N GLY A 575 6.32 -19.86 37.98
CA GLY A 575 5.90 -19.75 39.38
C GLY A 575 4.38 -19.77 39.57
N CYS A 576 3.56 -19.95 38.50
CA CYS A 576 2.12 -20.06 38.63
C CYS A 576 1.70 -21.52 38.85
N PRO A 577 1.14 -21.88 40.03
CA PRO A 577 0.67 -23.24 40.27
C PRO A 577 -0.62 -23.59 39.54
N TYR A 578 -1.36 -22.59 39.04
CA TYR A 578 -2.62 -22.75 38.32
C TYR A 578 -2.58 -22.05 36.96
N PRO A 579 -3.35 -22.54 35.96
CA PRO A 579 -3.43 -21.89 34.66
C PRO A 579 -4.15 -20.54 34.76
N LEU A 580 -3.76 -19.60 33.87
CA LEU A 580 -4.52 -18.38 33.67
C LEU A 580 -5.89 -18.68 33.03
N PRO A 581 -6.91 -17.82 33.16
CA PRO A 581 -8.27 -18.12 32.71
C PRO A 581 -8.35 -18.56 31.26
N ASN A 582 -7.75 -17.80 30.33
CA ASN A 582 -7.75 -18.14 28.91
C ASN A 582 -7.07 -19.49 28.63
N HIS A 583 -6.06 -19.84 29.42
CA HIS A 583 -5.37 -21.12 29.33
C HIS A 583 -6.23 -22.23 29.88
N ALA A 584 -6.90 -22.02 31.02
CA ALA A 584 -7.83 -23.00 31.58
C ALA A 584 -8.97 -23.36 30.64
N ASP A 585 -9.56 -22.34 29.98
CA ASP A 585 -10.62 -22.57 29.00
C ASP A 585 -10.10 -23.30 27.74
N PHE A 586 -8.90 -22.99 27.28
CA PHE A 586 -8.25 -23.75 26.21
C PHE A 586 -8.06 -25.23 26.61
N LEU A 587 -7.58 -25.49 27.81
CA LEU A 587 -7.36 -26.87 28.30
C LEU A 587 -8.68 -27.67 28.36
N VAL A 588 -9.73 -27.08 28.93
CA VAL A 588 -11.05 -27.74 28.97
C VAL A 588 -11.58 -28.02 27.57
N ASN A 589 -11.43 -27.08 26.64
CA ASN A 589 -11.86 -27.26 25.26
C ASN A 589 -11.06 -28.36 24.55
N LEU A 590 -9.73 -28.40 24.72
CA LEU A 590 -8.87 -29.44 24.14
C LEU A 590 -9.22 -30.81 24.72
N LEU A 591 -9.36 -30.95 26.05
CA LEU A 591 -9.71 -32.19 26.72
C LEU A 591 -11.11 -32.67 26.32
N SER A 592 -12.09 -31.77 26.27
CA SER A 592 -13.44 -32.06 25.81
C SER A 592 -13.45 -32.61 24.38
N LEU A 593 -12.64 -32.00 23.51
CA LEU A 593 -12.47 -32.46 22.13
C LEU A 593 -11.84 -33.85 22.06
N LEU A 594 -10.82 -34.13 22.87
CA LEU A 594 -10.20 -35.45 22.98
C LEU A 594 -11.21 -36.50 23.48
N CYS A 595 -12.18 -36.11 24.32
CA CYS A 595 -13.25 -36.96 24.82
C CYS A 595 -14.48 -37.07 23.92
N THR A 596 -14.65 -36.22 22.89
CA THR A 596 -15.79 -36.25 21.97
C THR A 596 -15.65 -37.39 20.94
N PRO A 597 -16.69 -38.21 20.67
CA PRO A 597 -16.70 -39.21 19.61
C PRO A 597 -16.50 -38.57 18.22
N LEU A 598 -15.94 -39.34 17.27
CA LEU A 598 -15.75 -38.86 15.89
C LEU A 598 -17.05 -38.48 15.16
N ASN A 599 -18.16 -39.12 15.55
CA ASN A 599 -19.48 -38.96 14.92
C ASN A 599 -20.40 -38.00 15.68
N GLU A 600 -19.96 -37.42 16.77
CA GLU A 600 -20.75 -36.50 17.57
C GLU A 600 -20.30 -35.05 17.36
N THR A 601 -21.28 -34.14 17.40
CA THR A 601 -21.06 -32.71 17.17
C THR A 601 -20.75 -31.89 18.41
N ALA A 602 -20.85 -32.49 19.60
CA ALA A 602 -20.56 -31.86 20.89
C ALA A 602 -20.12 -32.93 21.91
N PRO A 603 -19.34 -32.55 22.92
CA PRO A 603 -19.07 -33.41 24.05
C PRO A 603 -20.42 -33.75 24.75
N GLY A 604 -20.54 -34.96 25.28
CA GLY A 604 -21.71 -35.36 26.07
C GLY A 604 -21.92 -34.47 27.28
N ASP A 605 -23.13 -34.46 27.81
CA ASP A 605 -23.48 -33.73 29.01
C ASP A 605 -22.57 -34.16 30.19
N GLY A 606 -22.12 -33.21 31.00
CA GLY A 606 -21.21 -33.41 32.13
C GLY A 606 -19.75 -33.68 31.78
N VAL A 607 -19.38 -33.86 30.50
CA VAL A 607 -17.98 -34.12 30.10
C VAL A 607 -17.08 -32.92 30.41
N ALA A 608 -17.48 -31.71 30.02
CA ALA A 608 -16.68 -30.51 30.25
C ALA A 608 -16.53 -30.19 31.73
N ASP A 609 -17.60 -30.44 32.53
CA ASP A 609 -17.57 -30.19 33.97
C ASP A 609 -16.67 -31.20 34.69
N LEU A 610 -16.73 -32.48 34.34
CA LEU A 610 -15.84 -33.52 34.86
C LEU A 610 -14.38 -33.17 34.54
N LEU A 611 -14.10 -32.79 33.29
CA LEU A 611 -12.72 -32.47 32.86
C LEU A 611 -12.18 -31.22 33.56
N ARG A 612 -13.03 -30.22 33.79
CA ARG A 612 -12.68 -29.03 34.57
C ARG A 612 -12.36 -29.39 36.01
N GLU A 613 -13.21 -30.17 36.67
CA GLU A 613 -13.00 -30.62 38.05
C GLU A 613 -11.71 -31.45 38.18
N ALA A 614 -11.49 -32.42 37.28
CA ALA A 614 -10.31 -33.25 37.26
C ALA A 614 -9.03 -32.43 37.02
N MET A 615 -9.12 -31.44 36.13
CA MET A 615 -8.00 -30.49 35.89
C MET A 615 -7.71 -29.68 37.14
N ASP A 616 -8.70 -29.04 37.74
CA ASP A 616 -8.51 -28.24 38.95
C ASP A 616 -8.01 -29.09 40.14
N ALA A 617 -8.47 -30.34 40.28
CA ALA A 617 -8.00 -31.28 41.27
C ALA A 617 -6.52 -31.66 41.04
N SER A 618 -6.13 -31.89 39.77
CA SER A 618 -4.75 -32.20 39.40
C SER A 618 -3.80 -31.05 39.75
N TYR A 619 -4.14 -29.82 39.39
CA TYR A 619 -3.34 -28.65 39.71
C TYR A 619 -3.26 -28.40 41.21
N ARG A 620 -4.37 -28.58 41.93
CA ARG A 620 -4.41 -28.43 43.40
C ARG A 620 -3.54 -29.46 44.08
N ARG A 621 -3.61 -30.74 43.71
CA ARG A 621 -2.78 -31.79 44.26
C ARG A 621 -1.28 -31.60 44.01
N LEU A 622 -0.93 -31.16 42.81
CA LEU A 622 0.46 -30.96 42.37
C LEU A 622 1.03 -29.57 42.69
N SER A 623 0.21 -28.67 43.23
CA SER A 623 0.68 -27.31 43.62
C SER A 623 1.75 -27.36 44.71
N PRO A 624 2.53 -26.27 44.93
CA PRO A 624 3.53 -26.20 46.02
C PRO A 624 2.93 -26.52 47.38
N ASP A 625 1.68 -26.10 47.63
CA ASP A 625 0.98 -26.30 48.88
C ASP A 625 0.00 -27.51 48.81
N GLY A 626 0.08 -28.34 47.78
CA GLY A 626 -0.80 -29.47 47.57
C GLY A 626 -0.39 -30.72 48.35
N ASP A 627 -1.28 -31.70 48.36
CA ASP A 627 -1.07 -32.95 49.13
C ASP A 627 0.05 -33.83 48.59
N ALA A 628 0.36 -33.75 47.28
CA ALA A 628 1.35 -34.61 46.65
C ALA A 628 2.10 -33.89 45.51
N PRO A 629 2.87 -32.83 45.78
CA PRO A 629 3.69 -32.17 44.78
C PRO A 629 4.68 -33.17 44.18
N ARG A 630 4.93 -33.02 42.85
CA ARG A 630 5.81 -33.97 42.14
C ARG A 630 7.25 -33.82 42.66
N ARG A 631 7.80 -34.93 43.10
CA ARG A 631 9.19 -34.97 43.65
C ARG A 631 10.21 -34.70 42.56
N PHE A 632 11.26 -34.01 42.95
CA PHE A 632 12.41 -33.73 42.07
C PHE A 632 13.15 -35.04 41.75
N ASP A 633 13.39 -35.25 40.47
CA ASP A 633 14.19 -36.35 39.93
C ASP A 633 15.34 -35.77 39.07
N PRO A 634 16.61 -35.92 39.51
CA PRO A 634 17.74 -35.38 38.80
C PRO A 634 17.98 -35.98 37.40
N PHE A 635 17.34 -37.09 37.07
CA PHE A 635 17.51 -37.75 35.78
C PHE A 635 16.54 -37.27 34.73
N CYS A 636 15.49 -36.53 35.12
CA CYS A 636 14.47 -36.05 34.16
C CYS A 636 15.00 -34.99 33.19
N ASP A 637 15.82 -34.03 33.68
CA ASP A 637 16.41 -32.98 32.86
C ASP A 637 17.87 -32.74 33.27
N PRO A 638 18.84 -33.29 32.52
CA PRO A 638 20.26 -33.13 32.83
C PRO A 638 20.75 -31.68 32.84
N ASP A 639 20.14 -30.79 32.05
CA ASP A 639 20.54 -29.40 32.01
C ASP A 639 20.07 -28.64 33.26
N VAL A 640 18.85 -28.89 33.73
CA VAL A 640 18.37 -28.36 35.01
C VAL A 640 19.25 -28.86 36.17
N THR A 641 19.51 -30.15 36.20
CA THR A 641 20.36 -30.77 37.23
C THR A 641 21.75 -30.19 37.20
N ARG A 642 22.37 -30.03 36.04
CA ARG A 642 23.69 -29.39 35.92
C ARG A 642 23.67 -27.96 36.47
N ARG A 643 22.67 -27.15 36.15
CA ARG A 643 22.55 -25.78 36.66
C ARG A 643 22.39 -25.74 38.17
N LEU A 644 21.55 -26.60 38.73
CA LEU A 644 21.40 -26.73 40.17
C LEU A 644 22.73 -27.10 40.83
N THR A 645 23.49 -28.04 40.25
CA THR A 645 24.80 -28.46 40.74
C THR A 645 25.85 -27.35 40.65
N GLU A 646 25.94 -26.68 39.51
CA GLU A 646 26.87 -25.53 39.29
C GLU A 646 26.64 -24.41 40.29
N ARG A 647 25.41 -24.19 40.74
CA ARG A 647 25.02 -23.15 41.70
C ARG A 647 25.01 -23.64 43.15
N GLY A 648 25.24 -24.91 43.40
CA GLY A 648 25.17 -25.50 44.76
C GLY A 648 23.75 -25.50 45.33
N LEU A 649 22.73 -25.60 44.48
CA LEU A 649 21.32 -25.51 44.82
C LEU A 649 20.58 -26.85 44.66
N MET A 650 21.29 -27.96 44.71
CA MET A 650 20.65 -29.27 44.59
C MET A 650 19.60 -29.46 45.70
N PRO A 651 18.35 -29.76 45.34
CA PRO A 651 17.29 -30.01 46.32
C PRO A 651 17.63 -31.18 47.23
N GLU A 652 17.12 -31.13 48.48
CA GLU A 652 17.24 -32.24 49.42
C GLU A 652 16.45 -33.47 48.91
N ALA A 653 16.80 -34.64 49.46
CA ALA A 653 16.12 -35.87 49.09
C ALA A 653 14.65 -35.79 49.49
N GLY A 654 13.76 -35.93 48.49
CA GLY A 654 12.32 -35.82 48.69
C GLY A 654 11.71 -34.43 48.40
N ALA A 655 12.52 -33.43 48.12
CA ALA A 655 12.06 -32.12 47.71
C ALA A 655 11.23 -32.18 46.40
N SER A 656 10.37 -31.19 46.19
CA SER A 656 9.53 -31.09 45.03
C SER A 656 10.22 -30.35 43.86
N TRP A 657 9.71 -30.55 42.66
CA TRP A 657 10.12 -29.73 41.51
C TRP A 657 9.83 -28.23 41.71
N TRP A 658 8.83 -27.84 42.51
CA TRP A 658 8.52 -26.45 42.82
C TRP A 658 9.64 -25.80 43.67
N GLU A 659 10.24 -26.53 44.58
CA GLU A 659 11.39 -26.04 45.34
C GLU A 659 12.61 -25.85 44.47
N ALA A 660 12.87 -26.74 43.51
CA ALA A 660 13.90 -26.54 42.50
C ALA A 660 13.63 -25.30 41.62
N VAL A 661 12.36 -25.06 41.21
CA VAL A 661 11.93 -23.86 40.47
C VAL A 661 12.22 -22.61 41.26
N GLU A 662 11.85 -22.57 42.54
CA GLU A 662 12.05 -21.40 43.38
C GLU A 662 13.54 -21.12 43.63
N ALA A 663 14.34 -22.16 43.90
CA ALA A 663 15.77 -22.05 44.10
C ALA A 663 16.47 -21.47 42.85
N LEU A 664 16.18 -22.01 41.69
CA LEU A 664 16.72 -21.51 40.42
C LEU A 664 16.30 -20.08 40.12
N PHE A 665 15.02 -19.76 40.35
CA PHE A 665 14.51 -18.40 40.13
C PHE A 665 15.21 -17.39 41.06
N ARG A 666 15.33 -17.68 42.34
CA ARG A 666 16.03 -16.82 43.29
C ARG A 666 17.52 -16.63 42.95
N ALA A 667 18.13 -17.65 42.33
CA ALA A 667 19.52 -17.56 41.85
C ALA A 667 19.67 -16.84 40.51
N GLY A 668 18.56 -16.34 39.91
CA GLY A 668 18.54 -15.65 38.61
C GLY A 668 18.62 -16.58 37.39
N GLU A 669 18.57 -17.91 37.59
CA GLU A 669 18.59 -18.91 36.53
C GLU A 669 17.17 -19.14 35.98
N THR A 670 16.57 -18.07 35.42
CA THR A 670 15.14 -18.05 34.99
C THR A 670 14.83 -19.07 33.91
N ASP A 671 15.73 -19.28 32.95
CA ASP A 671 15.51 -20.28 31.88
C ASP A 671 15.49 -21.70 32.42
N ALA A 672 16.36 -22.01 33.39
CA ALA A 672 16.39 -23.30 34.07
C ALA A 672 15.16 -23.48 34.96
N ALA A 673 14.70 -22.41 35.64
CA ALA A 673 13.47 -22.43 36.42
C ALA A 673 12.22 -22.71 35.56
N VAL A 674 12.11 -22.08 34.39
CA VAL A 674 11.02 -22.35 33.40
C VAL A 674 11.05 -23.81 32.96
N ARG A 675 12.24 -24.37 32.70
CA ARG A 675 12.35 -25.78 32.32
C ARG A 675 11.98 -26.73 33.46
N ALA A 676 12.42 -26.42 34.66
CA ALA A 676 12.13 -27.21 35.87
C ALA A 676 10.60 -27.27 36.13
N GLN A 677 9.91 -26.13 35.96
CA GLN A 677 8.46 -26.04 36.19
C GLN A 677 7.64 -26.99 35.32
N ARG A 678 8.10 -27.28 34.09
CA ARG A 678 7.38 -28.22 33.21
C ARG A 678 7.21 -29.60 33.79
N TYR A 679 8.06 -29.95 34.73
CA TYR A 679 7.99 -31.22 35.46
C TYR A 679 7.19 -31.09 36.77
N ALA A 680 6.94 -29.87 37.25
CA ALA A 680 6.14 -29.63 38.47
C ALA A 680 4.63 -29.64 38.20
N VAL A 681 4.19 -29.24 37.00
CA VAL A 681 2.79 -29.10 36.62
C VAL A 681 2.19 -30.43 36.14
N PRO A 682 0.85 -30.55 36.03
CA PRO A 682 0.18 -31.76 35.54
C PRO A 682 0.61 -32.19 34.16
N LEU A 683 0.45 -33.48 33.88
CA LEU A 683 0.48 -34.11 32.56
C LEU A 683 -0.91 -34.67 32.24
N LEU A 684 -1.16 -35.06 30.99
CA LEU A 684 -2.43 -35.68 30.59
C LEU A 684 -2.77 -36.94 31.40
N SER A 685 -1.75 -37.70 31.82
CA SER A 685 -1.91 -38.87 32.72
C SER A 685 -2.39 -38.51 34.14
N ASP A 686 -2.03 -37.33 34.64
CA ASP A 686 -2.49 -36.89 35.96
C ASP A 686 -3.98 -36.52 35.91
N ILE A 687 -4.45 -35.91 34.85
CA ILE A 687 -5.87 -35.62 34.63
C ILE A 687 -6.69 -36.93 34.64
N MET A 688 -6.18 -37.93 33.93
CA MET A 688 -6.82 -39.25 33.88
C MET A 688 -6.83 -39.93 35.28
N ALA A 689 -5.76 -39.76 36.06
CA ALA A 689 -5.72 -40.28 37.43
C ALA A 689 -6.77 -39.61 38.32
N GLU A 690 -6.96 -38.28 38.19
CA GLU A 690 -7.95 -37.54 38.97
C GLU A 690 -9.40 -37.87 38.56
N ILE A 691 -9.68 -38.19 37.30
CA ILE A 691 -11.00 -38.71 36.90
C ILE A 691 -11.33 -40.02 37.63
N ASN A 692 -10.33 -40.85 37.92
CA ASN A 692 -10.47 -42.08 38.70
C ASN A 692 -10.46 -41.86 40.21
N ASN A 693 -10.16 -40.67 40.68
CA ASN A 693 -10.23 -40.35 42.12
C ASN A 693 -11.68 -40.41 42.60
N PRO A 694 -11.99 -41.16 43.65
CA PRO A 694 -13.38 -41.32 44.17
C PRO A 694 -14.08 -39.96 44.38
N LEU A 695 -13.36 -38.97 44.91
CA LEU A 695 -13.93 -37.64 45.17
C LEU A 695 -14.43 -36.90 43.93
N VAL A 696 -13.86 -37.18 42.78
CA VAL A 696 -14.26 -36.60 41.48
C VAL A 696 -15.23 -37.57 40.79
N ARG A 697 -14.89 -38.86 40.73
CA ARG A 697 -15.62 -39.87 40.00
C ARG A 697 -17.06 -40.01 40.50
N ASP A 698 -17.28 -40.07 41.82
CA ASP A 698 -18.59 -40.31 42.42
C ASP A 698 -19.61 -39.22 42.08
N ARG A 699 -19.16 -37.98 41.84
CA ARG A 699 -20.02 -36.85 41.44
C ARG A 699 -20.61 -37.02 40.06
N PHE A 700 -19.91 -37.68 39.16
CA PHE A 700 -20.29 -37.82 37.76
C PHE A 700 -20.65 -39.22 37.33
N GLN A 701 -20.53 -40.23 38.25
CA GLN A 701 -20.80 -41.62 37.95
C GLN A 701 -22.24 -41.86 37.49
N GLY A 702 -23.19 -41.05 37.99
CA GLY A 702 -24.60 -41.14 37.62
C GLY A 702 -24.96 -40.55 36.27
N ILE A 703 -24.06 -39.84 35.62
CA ILE A 703 -24.27 -39.22 34.31
C ILE A 703 -23.83 -40.25 33.25
N LEU A 704 -24.75 -40.62 32.38
CA LEU A 704 -24.48 -41.56 31.29
C LEU A 704 -24.23 -40.83 29.99
N VAL A 705 -23.33 -41.37 29.18
CA VAL A 705 -23.09 -40.86 27.83
C VAL A 705 -24.31 -41.13 26.95
N SER A 706 -24.72 -40.15 26.13
CA SER A 706 -25.86 -40.29 25.21
C SER A 706 -25.76 -41.58 24.39
N GLN A 707 -26.85 -42.32 24.32
CA GLN A 707 -26.97 -43.58 23.59
C GLN A 707 -26.08 -44.74 24.11
N SER A 708 -25.56 -44.66 25.34
CA SER A 708 -24.70 -45.67 25.95
C SER A 708 -25.10 -45.87 27.41
N SER A 709 -24.82 -47.03 27.98
CA SER A 709 -24.91 -47.31 29.42
C SER A 709 -23.59 -47.00 30.15
N GLU A 710 -22.63 -46.44 29.46
CA GLU A 710 -21.32 -46.11 30.01
C GLU A 710 -21.39 -44.77 30.78
N SER A 711 -20.81 -44.75 31.97
CA SER A 711 -20.73 -43.51 32.74
C SER A 711 -19.75 -42.49 32.08
N VAL A 712 -20.02 -41.21 32.29
CA VAL A 712 -19.15 -40.14 31.75
C VAL A 712 -17.70 -40.32 32.20
N PRO A 713 -17.36 -40.62 33.47
CA PRO A 713 -15.99 -40.89 33.88
C PRO A 713 -15.34 -42.05 33.12
N ASP A 714 -16.05 -43.16 32.93
CA ASP A 714 -15.50 -44.34 32.24
C ASP A 714 -15.23 -44.03 30.76
N ALA A 715 -16.17 -43.36 30.12
CA ALA A 715 -16.01 -42.90 28.72
C ALA A 715 -14.81 -41.94 28.57
N CYS A 716 -14.66 -40.97 29.46
CA CYS A 716 -13.52 -40.04 29.43
C CYS A 716 -12.18 -40.75 29.63
N VAL A 717 -12.09 -41.67 30.63
CA VAL A 717 -10.86 -42.45 30.86
C VAL A 717 -10.49 -43.28 29.64
N ARG A 718 -11.48 -43.99 29.04
CA ARG A 718 -11.25 -44.79 27.85
C ARG A 718 -10.77 -43.94 26.68
N ARG A 719 -11.33 -42.74 26.46
CA ARG A 719 -10.97 -41.84 25.36
C ARG A 719 -9.64 -41.19 25.58
N LEU A 720 -9.33 -40.70 26.79
CA LEU A 720 -8.04 -40.16 27.11
C LEU A 720 -6.93 -41.21 27.03
N THR A 721 -7.22 -42.46 27.36
CA THR A 721 -6.30 -43.62 27.16
C THR A 721 -5.99 -43.81 25.69
N SER A 722 -6.99 -43.71 24.80
CA SER A 722 -6.77 -43.72 23.36
C SER A 722 -5.97 -42.49 22.89
N ALA A 723 -6.31 -41.29 23.39
CA ALA A 723 -5.60 -40.06 23.05
C ALA A 723 -4.11 -40.09 23.44
N ILE A 724 -3.77 -40.67 24.58
CA ILE A 724 -2.36 -40.86 24.99
C ILE A 724 -1.59 -41.72 23.98
N ARG A 725 -2.24 -42.74 23.40
CA ARG A 725 -1.63 -43.58 22.37
C ARG A 725 -1.58 -42.92 21.01
N GLU A 726 -2.64 -42.18 20.63
CA GLU A 726 -2.76 -41.51 19.33
C GLU A 726 -1.91 -40.25 19.26
N TYR A 727 -1.72 -39.54 20.37
CA TYR A 727 -1.00 -38.26 20.45
C TYR A 727 0.15 -38.30 21.44
N PRO A 728 1.26 -39.01 21.13
CA PRO A 728 2.46 -39.07 21.99
C PRO A 728 3.03 -37.69 22.29
N ILE A 729 2.82 -36.69 21.41
CA ILE A 729 3.20 -35.31 21.59
C ILE A 729 2.54 -34.65 22.83
N LEU A 730 1.34 -35.07 23.22
CA LEU A 730 0.61 -34.57 24.39
C LEU A 730 0.79 -35.38 25.66
N ALA A 731 1.29 -36.60 25.54
CA ALA A 731 1.27 -37.61 26.58
C ALA A 731 2.57 -37.77 27.34
N ASN A 732 3.66 -37.26 26.83
CA ASN A 732 5.00 -37.48 27.36
C ASN A 732 5.56 -36.22 28.06
N PRO A 733 6.55 -36.37 28.95
CA PRO A 733 7.23 -35.24 29.52
C PRO A 733 7.77 -34.28 28.44
N PRO A 734 7.70 -32.95 28.66
CA PRO A 734 7.95 -31.97 27.62
C PRO A 734 9.42 -31.93 27.19
N ARG A 735 9.66 -32.01 25.88
CA ARG A 735 11.00 -31.89 25.29
C ARG A 735 11.10 -30.75 24.30
N PHE A 736 9.99 -30.36 23.73
CA PHE A 736 9.93 -29.27 22.75
C PHE A 736 9.80 -27.90 23.43
N SER A 737 10.55 -26.91 22.93
CA SER A 737 10.46 -25.51 23.38
C SER A 737 10.86 -24.56 22.29
N LEU A 738 10.12 -23.48 22.15
CA LEU A 738 10.46 -22.34 21.27
C LEU A 738 11.45 -21.37 21.94
N GLY A 739 11.72 -21.50 23.24
CA GLY A 739 12.60 -20.60 23.97
C GLY A 739 12.16 -19.13 23.87
N PRO A 740 13.10 -18.18 23.65
CA PRO A 740 12.81 -16.74 23.55
C PRO A 740 12.27 -16.31 22.17
N ALA A 741 11.91 -17.23 21.29
CA ALA A 741 11.54 -16.93 19.92
C ALA A 741 10.35 -15.97 19.85
N ARG A 742 10.50 -14.94 19.00
CA ARG A 742 9.47 -13.94 18.69
C ARG A 742 8.87 -14.14 17.29
N ILE A 743 9.71 -14.59 16.36
CA ILE A 743 9.31 -14.86 14.98
C ILE A 743 9.31 -16.38 14.81
N VAL A 744 8.13 -16.96 14.74
CA VAL A 744 7.93 -18.41 14.77
C VAL A 744 7.16 -18.84 13.52
N SER A 745 7.60 -19.92 12.91
CA SER A 745 6.81 -20.66 11.92
C SER A 745 6.75 -22.13 12.33
N LEU A 746 5.55 -22.66 12.44
CA LEU A 746 5.26 -24.05 12.79
C LEU A 746 4.74 -24.80 11.56
N ASP A 747 5.50 -25.77 11.09
CA ASP A 747 5.14 -26.65 9.99
C ASP A 747 4.40 -27.87 10.50
N LEU A 748 3.17 -28.04 10.05
CA LEU A 748 2.26 -29.13 10.42
C LEU A 748 2.18 -30.26 9.37
N ALA A 749 3.01 -30.26 8.33
CA ALA A 749 2.89 -31.20 7.21
C ALA A 749 2.91 -32.68 7.64
N GLU A 750 3.73 -33.03 8.65
CA GLU A 750 3.86 -34.40 9.14
C GLU A 750 2.69 -34.83 10.07
N VAL A 751 1.95 -33.87 10.61
CA VAL A 751 0.92 -34.14 11.62
C VAL A 751 -0.51 -33.88 11.14
N THR A 752 -0.67 -33.43 9.88
CA THR A 752 -1.96 -33.20 9.24
C THR A 752 -2.22 -34.19 8.12
N PRO A 753 -2.60 -35.46 8.44
CA PRO A 753 -2.90 -36.47 7.46
C PRO A 753 -4.11 -36.11 6.58
N ARG A 754 -4.31 -36.84 5.50
CA ARG A 754 -5.42 -36.60 4.55
C ARG A 754 -6.42 -37.76 4.62
N GLY A 755 -7.67 -37.39 4.47
CA GLY A 755 -8.81 -38.29 4.27
C GLY A 755 -9.45 -38.84 5.54
N GLY A 756 -10.75 -38.71 5.63
CA GLY A 756 -11.60 -39.21 6.66
C GLY A 756 -11.66 -38.44 8.00
N PRO A 757 -12.71 -38.68 8.82
CA PRO A 757 -12.96 -37.89 10.04
C PRO A 757 -11.83 -37.96 11.09
N ALA A 758 -11.10 -39.05 11.16
CA ALA A 758 -9.98 -39.21 12.10
C ALA A 758 -8.80 -38.33 11.70
N ALA A 759 -8.50 -38.23 10.41
CA ALA A 759 -7.45 -37.34 9.88
C ALA A 759 -7.81 -35.86 10.08
N GLU A 760 -9.05 -35.49 9.87
CA GLU A 760 -9.55 -34.13 10.11
C GLU A 760 -9.44 -33.75 11.58
N ARG A 761 -9.86 -34.67 12.47
CA ARG A 761 -9.71 -34.48 13.91
C ARG A 761 -8.25 -34.29 14.32
N GLN A 762 -7.35 -35.13 13.85
CA GLN A 762 -5.92 -34.97 14.13
C GLN A 762 -5.40 -33.63 13.63
N SER A 763 -5.75 -33.26 12.41
CA SER A 763 -5.37 -31.97 11.85
C SER A 763 -5.81 -30.80 12.71
N GLY A 764 -7.05 -30.78 13.15
CA GLY A 764 -7.56 -29.70 13.98
C GLY A 764 -6.94 -29.64 15.37
N ILE A 765 -6.72 -30.80 16.03
CA ILE A 765 -6.01 -30.88 17.31
C ILE A 765 -4.59 -30.28 17.13
N MET A 766 -3.92 -30.59 16.03
CA MET A 766 -2.58 -30.07 15.76
C MET A 766 -2.58 -28.55 15.46
N TYR A 767 -3.63 -28.03 14.81
CA TYR A 767 -3.80 -26.58 14.66
C TYR A 767 -4.02 -25.88 16.00
N MET A 768 -4.85 -26.45 16.88
CA MET A 768 -5.05 -25.92 18.24
C MET A 768 -3.75 -25.96 19.04
N LEU A 769 -3.01 -27.06 18.96
CA LEU A 769 -1.71 -27.23 19.63
C LEU A 769 -0.69 -26.23 19.10
N ALA A 770 -0.59 -26.05 17.78
CA ALA A 770 0.31 -25.06 17.16
C ALA A 770 -0.04 -23.63 17.60
N ARG A 771 -1.33 -23.28 17.69
CA ARG A 771 -1.77 -21.99 18.22
C ARG A 771 -1.35 -21.82 19.68
N PHE A 772 -1.52 -22.84 20.51
CA PHE A 772 -1.10 -22.82 21.90
C PHE A 772 0.42 -22.60 22.00
N ILE A 773 1.22 -23.40 21.32
CA ILE A 773 2.67 -23.34 21.35
C ILE A 773 3.17 -21.95 20.87
N GLY A 774 2.64 -21.44 19.79
CA GLY A 774 3.13 -20.24 19.13
C GLY A 774 2.54 -18.94 19.65
N ALA A 775 1.29 -18.95 20.11
CA ALA A 775 0.54 -17.72 20.35
C ALA A 775 -0.21 -17.66 21.70
N ALA A 776 -0.15 -18.66 22.59
CA ALA A 776 -0.87 -18.61 23.87
C ALA A 776 -0.52 -17.36 24.68
N ARG A 777 0.76 -16.95 24.69
CA ARG A 777 1.23 -15.76 25.38
C ARG A 777 0.69 -14.44 24.84
N PHE A 778 0.16 -14.40 23.60
CA PHE A 778 -0.37 -13.18 22.98
C PHE A 778 -1.60 -12.64 23.71
N PHE A 779 -2.29 -13.51 24.43
CA PHE A 779 -3.54 -13.24 25.12
C PHE A 779 -3.37 -12.94 26.61
N ASN A 780 -2.14 -12.97 27.14
CA ASN A 780 -1.86 -12.60 28.51
C ASN A 780 -1.97 -11.08 28.70
N THR A 781 -2.62 -10.68 29.79
CA THR A 781 -2.89 -9.28 30.10
C THR A 781 -2.23 -8.83 31.40
N VAL A 782 -2.05 -7.53 31.56
CA VAL A 782 -1.52 -6.96 32.83
C VAL A 782 -2.43 -7.29 34.02
N ALA A 783 -3.74 -7.47 33.80
CA ALA A 783 -4.68 -7.88 34.84
C ALA A 783 -4.38 -9.26 35.41
N ASP A 784 -3.81 -10.15 34.61
CA ASP A 784 -3.43 -11.50 35.03
C ASP A 784 -2.28 -11.51 36.05
N LEU A 785 -1.53 -10.42 36.20
CA LEU A 785 -0.50 -10.26 37.23
C LEU A 785 -1.05 -10.44 38.66
N GLY A 786 -2.32 -10.15 38.87
CA GLY A 786 -2.99 -10.38 40.15
C GLY A 786 -3.03 -11.86 40.56
N ARG A 787 -2.98 -12.78 39.59
CA ARG A 787 -3.03 -14.24 39.77
C ARG A 787 -1.65 -14.86 39.94
N ILE A 788 -0.58 -14.10 39.64
CA ILE A 788 0.79 -14.57 39.77
C ILE A 788 1.26 -14.40 41.22
N PRO A 789 1.92 -15.40 41.80
CA PRO A 789 2.48 -15.30 43.15
C PRO A 789 3.45 -14.10 43.28
N PRO A 790 3.45 -13.40 44.42
CA PRO A 790 4.20 -12.15 44.62
C PRO A 790 5.68 -12.24 44.24
N LEU A 791 6.33 -13.37 44.52
CA LEU A 791 7.74 -13.61 44.20
C LEU A 791 8.08 -13.43 42.71
N TYR A 792 7.16 -13.83 41.80
CA TYR A 792 7.40 -13.83 40.38
C TYR A 792 6.81 -12.63 39.65
N ARG A 793 6.04 -11.77 40.31
CA ARG A 793 5.35 -10.59 39.67
C ARG A 793 6.33 -9.62 39.04
N SER A 794 7.46 -9.36 39.66
CA SER A 794 8.49 -8.47 39.14
C SER A 794 9.10 -8.97 37.82
N TYR A 795 9.19 -10.27 37.67
CA TYR A 795 9.63 -10.92 36.41
C TYR A 795 8.58 -10.84 35.33
N HIS A 796 7.30 -11.12 35.64
CA HIS A 796 6.24 -11.16 34.64
C HIS A 796 5.73 -9.78 34.20
N ARG A 797 5.79 -8.77 35.08
CA ARG A 797 5.30 -7.42 34.78
C ARG A 797 5.84 -6.85 33.46
N PRO A 798 7.17 -6.72 33.25
CA PRO A 798 7.71 -6.18 32.02
C PRO A 798 7.35 -7.04 30.79
N VAL A 799 7.23 -8.37 30.96
CA VAL A 799 6.84 -9.29 29.88
C VAL A 799 5.38 -9.05 29.47
N PHE A 800 4.46 -8.91 30.44
CA PHE A 800 3.05 -8.69 30.15
C PHE A 800 2.78 -7.27 29.62
N GLU A 801 3.48 -6.26 30.14
CA GLU A 801 3.41 -4.89 29.61
C GLU A 801 3.95 -4.81 28.18
N GLU A 802 5.07 -5.46 27.91
CA GLU A 802 5.61 -5.57 26.57
C GLU A 802 4.64 -6.32 25.63
N MET A 803 4.05 -7.42 26.10
CA MET A 803 3.10 -8.19 25.30
C MET A 803 1.84 -7.38 24.98
N ALA A 804 1.36 -6.57 25.91
CA ALA A 804 0.22 -5.69 25.68
C ALA A 804 0.53 -4.60 24.64
N ALA A 805 1.73 -4.03 24.68
CA ALA A 805 2.16 -2.92 23.83
C ALA A 805 2.67 -3.37 22.45
N ALA A 806 3.33 -4.53 22.36
CA ALA A 806 3.98 -4.99 21.14
C ALA A 806 2.96 -5.39 20.06
N PRO A 807 3.24 -5.07 18.78
CA PRO A 807 2.45 -5.60 17.68
C PRO A 807 2.65 -7.11 17.57
N LYS A 808 1.54 -7.80 17.35
CA LYS A 808 1.47 -9.25 17.24
C LYS A 808 0.78 -9.65 15.94
N ARG A 809 1.21 -10.75 15.36
CA ARG A 809 0.60 -11.30 14.16
C ARG A 809 0.50 -12.82 14.26
N LEU A 810 -0.67 -13.35 13.98
CA LEU A 810 -0.97 -14.77 13.94
C LEU A 810 -1.52 -15.12 12.56
N CYS A 811 -0.80 -15.97 11.83
CA CYS A 811 -1.18 -16.37 10.48
C CYS A 811 -1.48 -17.86 10.43
N TYR A 812 -2.55 -18.19 9.70
CA TYR A 812 -2.92 -19.57 9.36
C TYR A 812 -2.84 -19.74 7.85
N ASP A 813 -1.91 -20.55 7.37
CA ASP A 813 -1.87 -20.96 5.96
C ASP A 813 -2.63 -22.30 5.78
N GLU A 814 -3.25 -22.47 4.62
CA GLU A 814 -4.07 -23.65 4.30
C GLU A 814 -5.21 -23.91 5.30
N LEU A 815 -5.95 -22.84 5.70
CA LEU A 815 -6.99 -22.91 6.71
C LEU A 815 -8.06 -23.99 6.43
N HIS A 816 -8.36 -24.28 5.16
CA HIS A 816 -9.28 -25.35 4.75
C HIS A 816 -8.90 -26.73 5.31
N ARG A 817 -7.62 -26.96 5.63
CA ARG A 817 -7.12 -28.20 6.22
C ARG A 817 -7.54 -28.38 7.69
N ALA A 818 -7.92 -27.28 8.35
CA ALA A 818 -8.53 -27.32 9.67
C ALA A 818 -10.05 -27.65 9.63
N SER A 819 -10.58 -28.04 8.48
CA SER A 819 -12.01 -28.36 8.23
C SER A 819 -12.96 -27.24 8.65
N CYS A 820 -12.51 -25.98 8.62
CA CYS A 820 -13.30 -24.83 9.08
C CYS A 820 -14.58 -24.58 8.27
N ALA A 821 -14.73 -25.18 7.11
CA ALA A 821 -15.93 -25.04 6.27
C ALA A 821 -17.13 -25.85 6.81
N ASP A 822 -16.90 -26.95 7.51
CA ASP A 822 -17.98 -27.80 8.07
C ASP A 822 -18.34 -27.39 9.51
N LEU A 823 -19.36 -26.56 9.65
CA LEU A 823 -19.88 -26.10 10.93
C LEU A 823 -20.52 -27.23 11.78
N ASN A 824 -20.76 -28.41 11.23
CA ASN A 824 -21.26 -29.55 11.99
C ASN A 824 -20.14 -30.28 12.76
N ASN A 825 -18.91 -30.08 12.37
CA ASN A 825 -17.75 -30.62 13.06
C ASN A 825 -17.45 -29.81 14.35
N PRO A 826 -17.40 -30.43 15.54
CA PRO A 826 -17.17 -29.75 16.81
C PRO A 826 -15.80 -29.04 16.85
N LEU A 827 -14.82 -29.62 16.20
CA LEU A 827 -13.49 -29.05 16.08
C LEU A 827 -13.50 -27.75 15.26
N SER A 828 -14.18 -27.77 14.12
CA SER A 828 -14.35 -26.59 13.27
C SER A 828 -15.01 -25.46 14.04
N ARG A 829 -16.10 -25.77 14.77
CA ARG A 829 -16.78 -24.79 15.62
C ARG A 829 -15.86 -24.20 16.68
N GLN A 830 -15.03 -25.00 17.33
CA GLN A 830 -14.10 -24.52 18.36
C GLN A 830 -13.03 -23.58 17.73
N ILE A 831 -12.42 -23.99 16.63
CA ILE A 831 -11.41 -23.16 15.93
C ILE A 831 -12.04 -21.84 15.44
N ILE A 832 -13.23 -21.90 14.85
CA ILE A 832 -13.96 -20.71 14.39
C ILE A 832 -14.34 -19.80 15.56
N SER A 833 -14.81 -20.36 16.67
CA SER A 833 -15.12 -19.60 17.89
C SER A 833 -13.91 -18.88 18.42
N ASP A 834 -12.78 -19.56 18.52
CA ASP A 834 -11.50 -18.99 18.96
C ASP A 834 -11.01 -17.88 18.03
N LEU A 835 -11.06 -18.13 16.71
CA LEU A 835 -10.68 -17.12 15.70
C LEU A 835 -11.63 -15.93 15.71
N THR A 836 -12.93 -16.15 15.86
CA THR A 836 -13.93 -15.08 15.92
C THR A 836 -13.72 -14.20 17.15
N THR A 837 -13.46 -14.79 18.31
CA THR A 837 -13.18 -14.06 19.56
C THR A 837 -11.89 -13.26 19.41
N ALA A 838 -10.81 -13.89 18.97
CA ALA A 838 -9.54 -13.22 18.74
C ALA A 838 -9.65 -12.09 17.69
N SER A 839 -10.46 -12.30 16.65
CA SER A 839 -10.70 -11.30 15.59
C SER A 839 -11.45 -10.07 16.13
N ARG A 840 -12.44 -10.25 16.99
CA ARG A 840 -13.19 -9.15 17.61
C ARG A 840 -12.33 -8.33 18.59
N GLU A 841 -11.37 -8.96 19.23
CA GLU A 841 -10.48 -8.34 20.20
C GLU A 841 -9.13 -7.89 19.60
N SER A 842 -8.92 -8.11 18.32
CA SER A 842 -7.64 -7.93 17.65
C SER A 842 -6.98 -6.58 17.93
N ARG A 843 -7.72 -5.47 17.84
CA ARG A 843 -7.20 -4.12 18.12
C ARG A 843 -6.83 -3.88 19.59
N LYS A 844 -7.63 -4.41 20.54
CA LYS A 844 -7.33 -4.26 21.96
C LYS A 844 -6.02 -4.96 22.35
N GLN A 845 -5.71 -6.03 21.62
CA GLN A 845 -4.54 -6.87 21.87
C GLN A 845 -3.35 -6.55 20.96
N ASN A 846 -3.41 -5.50 20.15
CA ASN A 846 -2.41 -5.24 19.11
C ASN A 846 -2.10 -6.48 18.24
N LEU A 847 -3.13 -7.27 17.94
CA LEU A 847 -3.03 -8.53 17.21
C LEU A 847 -3.58 -8.40 15.79
N SER A 848 -2.79 -8.76 14.80
CA SER A 848 -3.24 -9.00 13.42
C SER A 848 -3.48 -10.48 13.21
N ILE A 849 -4.60 -10.84 12.60
CA ILE A 849 -4.93 -12.22 12.23
C ILE A 849 -4.97 -12.34 10.73
N GLY A 850 -4.13 -13.21 10.19
CA GLY A 850 -4.06 -13.52 8.75
C GLY A 850 -4.56 -14.95 8.48
N LEU A 851 -5.59 -15.07 7.66
CA LEU A 851 -6.17 -16.34 7.27
C LEU A 851 -5.98 -16.54 5.76
N TYR A 852 -5.36 -17.65 5.39
CA TYR A 852 -4.97 -17.93 4.02
C TYR A 852 -5.52 -19.29 3.57
N SER A 853 -6.17 -19.32 2.39
CA SER A 853 -6.70 -20.56 1.82
C SER A 853 -6.74 -20.52 0.29
N GLN A 854 -7.30 -21.56 -0.33
CA GLN A 854 -7.31 -21.69 -1.79
C GLN A 854 -8.56 -21.10 -2.43
N SER A 855 -9.69 -21.08 -1.73
CA SER A 855 -10.97 -20.55 -2.17
C SER A 855 -11.59 -19.63 -1.13
N LEU A 856 -12.47 -18.72 -1.57
CA LEU A 856 -13.28 -17.92 -0.67
C LEU A 856 -14.23 -18.78 0.19
N ASP A 857 -14.71 -19.89 -0.37
CA ASP A 857 -15.62 -20.82 0.32
C ASP A 857 -14.98 -21.56 1.49
N ASP A 858 -13.66 -21.58 1.57
CA ASP A 858 -12.93 -22.15 2.70
C ASP A 858 -13.06 -21.34 3.98
N PHE A 859 -13.58 -20.10 3.89
CA PHE A 859 -13.73 -19.22 5.04
C PHE A 859 -15.19 -19.17 5.50
N PRO A 860 -15.46 -19.42 6.79
CA PRO A 860 -16.76 -19.15 7.38
C PRO A 860 -17.19 -17.69 7.18
N SER A 861 -18.48 -17.47 6.88
CA SER A 861 -19.02 -16.14 6.60
C SER A 861 -18.69 -15.13 7.70
N VAL A 862 -18.75 -15.55 8.96
CA VAL A 862 -18.45 -14.70 10.12
C VAL A 862 -17.01 -14.17 10.11
N LEU A 863 -16.04 -14.94 9.63
CA LEU A 863 -14.64 -14.51 9.54
C LEU A 863 -14.43 -13.58 8.32
N VAL A 864 -15.16 -13.81 7.23
CA VAL A 864 -15.16 -12.91 6.06
C VAL A 864 -15.73 -11.54 6.46
N ASP A 865 -16.83 -11.52 7.22
CA ASP A 865 -17.47 -10.27 7.67
C ASP A 865 -16.61 -9.48 8.68
N LEU A 866 -15.78 -10.18 9.45
CA LEU A 866 -14.82 -9.55 10.38
C LEU A 866 -13.51 -9.10 9.71
N ALA A 867 -13.25 -9.54 8.48
CA ALA A 867 -12.03 -9.18 7.78
C ALA A 867 -12.09 -7.73 7.32
N THR A 868 -11.05 -6.97 7.65
CA THR A 868 -10.89 -5.59 7.17
C THR A 868 -10.08 -5.53 5.88
N SER A 869 -9.24 -6.52 5.66
CA SER A 869 -8.44 -6.64 4.44
C SER A 869 -8.73 -7.97 3.77
N VAL A 870 -9.06 -7.91 2.49
CA VAL A 870 -9.33 -9.10 1.68
C VAL A 870 -8.41 -9.09 0.47
N TYR A 871 -7.66 -10.17 0.30
CA TYR A 871 -6.71 -10.33 -0.78
C TYR A 871 -7.16 -11.49 -1.68
N ALA A 872 -7.52 -11.17 -2.91
CA ALA A 872 -7.81 -12.17 -3.94
C ALA A 872 -6.65 -12.26 -4.93
N LEU A 873 -5.95 -13.38 -4.95
CA LEU A 873 -4.81 -13.60 -5.84
C LEU A 873 -5.24 -14.43 -7.06
N GLY A 874 -5.95 -13.79 -7.99
CA GLY A 874 -6.52 -14.44 -9.16
C GLY A 874 -7.82 -15.20 -8.84
N ALA A 875 -8.79 -15.10 -9.71
CA ALA A 875 -9.94 -15.98 -9.71
C ALA A 875 -9.65 -17.17 -10.63
N GLY A 876 -9.96 -18.37 -10.18
CA GLY A 876 -9.72 -19.59 -10.96
C GLY A 876 -10.57 -19.68 -12.22
N ASN A 877 -11.75 -19.05 -12.22
CA ASN A 877 -12.70 -19.03 -13.34
C ASN A 877 -13.66 -17.84 -13.23
N ALA A 878 -14.46 -17.62 -14.29
CA ALA A 878 -15.42 -16.52 -14.37
C ALA A 878 -16.53 -16.60 -13.31
N ARG A 879 -16.92 -17.80 -12.89
CA ARG A 879 -17.92 -18.02 -11.83
C ARG A 879 -17.41 -17.52 -10.49
N GLU A 880 -16.21 -17.92 -10.09
CA GLU A 880 -15.56 -17.47 -8.86
C GLU A 880 -15.36 -15.94 -8.85
N ALA A 881 -14.97 -15.36 -10.00
CA ALA A 881 -14.89 -13.93 -10.15
C ALA A 881 -16.25 -13.22 -9.94
N GLY A 882 -17.34 -13.84 -10.42
CA GLY A 882 -18.69 -13.35 -10.20
C GLY A 882 -19.12 -13.41 -8.74
N GLU A 883 -18.86 -14.51 -8.07
CA GLU A 883 -19.14 -14.73 -6.64
C GLU A 883 -18.38 -13.74 -5.75
N ILE A 884 -17.11 -13.50 -6.05
CA ILE A 884 -16.29 -12.47 -5.38
C ILE A 884 -16.90 -11.08 -5.61
N ALA A 885 -17.27 -10.76 -6.85
CA ALA A 885 -17.85 -9.47 -7.19
C ALA A 885 -19.18 -9.23 -6.46
N GLU A 886 -20.04 -10.24 -6.40
CA GLU A 886 -21.33 -10.16 -5.71
C GLU A 886 -21.13 -10.01 -4.19
N ARG A 887 -20.28 -10.85 -3.58
CA ARG A 887 -20.07 -10.84 -2.14
C ARG A 887 -19.44 -9.54 -1.61
N PHE A 888 -18.54 -8.93 -2.38
CA PHE A 888 -17.88 -7.70 -2.00
C PHE A 888 -18.44 -6.45 -2.67
N GLY A 889 -19.57 -6.56 -3.37
CA GLY A 889 -20.31 -5.45 -3.94
C GLY A 889 -19.58 -4.74 -5.09
N PHE A 890 -18.82 -5.48 -5.91
CA PHE A 890 -18.18 -4.90 -7.08
C PHE A 890 -19.17 -4.67 -8.20
N SER A 891 -18.98 -3.59 -8.95
CA SER A 891 -19.78 -3.34 -10.15
C SER A 891 -19.55 -4.41 -11.22
N ARG A 892 -20.54 -4.57 -12.11
CA ARG A 892 -20.46 -5.50 -13.26
C ARG A 892 -19.27 -5.24 -14.17
N ALA A 893 -18.68 -4.05 -14.13
CA ALA A 893 -17.47 -3.73 -14.88
C ALA A 893 -16.22 -4.49 -14.39
N ALA A 894 -16.18 -4.93 -13.13
CA ALA A 894 -15.14 -5.81 -12.63
C ALA A 894 -15.33 -7.26 -13.10
N GLY A 895 -16.56 -7.64 -13.52
CA GLY A 895 -16.95 -8.96 -14.03
C GLY A 895 -17.47 -8.97 -15.47
N GLY A 896 -17.10 -7.99 -16.31
CA GLY A 896 -17.61 -7.86 -17.68
C GLY A 896 -17.42 -9.11 -18.57
N PRO A 897 -18.12 -9.24 -19.72
CA PRO A 897 -18.15 -10.42 -20.57
C PRO A 897 -16.80 -10.80 -21.22
N SER A 898 -15.85 -9.94 -21.17
CA SER A 898 -14.44 -10.31 -21.28
C SER A 898 -13.88 -10.79 -19.94
N GLY A 899 -14.67 -11.47 -19.16
CA GLY A 899 -14.43 -12.05 -17.83
C GLY A 899 -13.06 -12.67 -17.52
N ALA A 900 -12.16 -12.40 -18.38
CA ALA A 900 -10.77 -12.46 -18.15
C ALA A 900 -10.38 -11.30 -17.24
N LEU A 901 -10.51 -11.53 -15.93
CA LEU A 901 -9.41 -11.13 -15.08
C LEU A 901 -8.15 -11.56 -15.85
N PRO A 902 -7.34 -10.60 -16.36
CA PRO A 902 -6.29 -10.95 -17.31
C PRO A 902 -5.49 -12.10 -16.75
N ASP A 903 -5.26 -13.09 -17.61
CA ASP A 903 -4.57 -14.33 -17.35
C ASP A 903 -3.33 -14.15 -16.46
N PRO A 904 -3.13 -15.08 -15.50
CA PRO A 904 -2.05 -15.01 -14.53
C PRO A 904 -0.69 -15.23 -15.20
N PRO A 905 0.41 -14.84 -14.58
CA PRO A 905 0.64 -15.08 -13.16
C PRO A 905 1.09 -13.82 -12.41
N ALA A 906 0.78 -13.73 -11.16
CA ALA A 906 1.33 -12.79 -10.20
C ALA A 906 0.64 -11.41 -10.11
N ARG A 907 -0.69 -11.37 -10.05
CA ARG A 907 -1.42 -10.12 -9.71
C ARG A 907 -2.23 -10.35 -8.44
N ALA A 908 -1.71 -9.89 -7.32
CA ALA A 908 -2.49 -9.76 -6.10
C ALA A 908 -3.55 -8.69 -6.32
N ARG A 909 -4.80 -8.99 -6.04
CA ARG A 909 -5.89 -8.02 -5.97
C ARG A 909 -6.20 -7.83 -4.51
N ILE A 910 -6.06 -6.60 -4.04
CA ILE A 910 -6.40 -6.23 -2.68
C ILE A 910 -7.82 -5.74 -2.71
N LEU A 911 -8.70 -6.47 -2.04
CA LEU A 911 -10.09 -6.12 -1.84
C LEU A 911 -10.21 -5.36 -0.52
N TRP A 912 -10.87 -4.23 -0.55
CA TRP A 912 -11.10 -3.40 0.62
C TRP A 912 -12.55 -3.53 1.11
N PRO A 913 -12.83 -3.47 2.40
CA PRO A 913 -14.20 -3.67 2.93
C PRO A 913 -15.21 -2.59 2.55
N SER A 914 -14.76 -1.49 1.95
CA SER A 914 -15.64 -0.44 1.39
C SER A 914 -15.96 -0.64 -0.09
N SER A 915 -16.00 -1.89 -0.60
CA SER A 915 -16.28 -2.23 -2.00
C SER A 915 -15.19 -1.86 -3.02
N GLU A 916 -13.91 -1.98 -2.67
CA GLU A 916 -12.82 -1.49 -3.51
C GLU A 916 -11.80 -2.56 -3.89
N LEU A 917 -11.65 -2.80 -5.17
CA LEU A 917 -10.73 -3.78 -5.75
C LEU A 917 -9.47 -3.06 -6.26
N TRP A 918 -8.32 -3.34 -5.68
CA TRP A 918 -7.04 -2.87 -6.17
C TRP A 918 -6.24 -4.02 -6.79
N THR A 919 -5.81 -3.86 -8.05
CA THR A 919 -4.86 -4.79 -8.62
C THR A 919 -3.46 -4.35 -8.24
N ALA A 920 -2.89 -4.98 -7.23
CA ALA A 920 -1.47 -4.86 -6.94
C ALA A 920 -0.75 -6.07 -7.55
N SER A 921 0.27 -5.83 -8.33
CA SER A 921 1.19 -6.88 -8.73
C SER A 921 2.19 -7.07 -7.60
N PRO A 922 2.31 -8.27 -6.99
CA PRO A 922 3.42 -8.50 -6.09
C PRO A 922 4.69 -8.22 -6.87
N CYS A 923 5.58 -7.45 -6.28
CA CYS A 923 6.86 -7.17 -6.89
C CYS A 923 7.52 -8.44 -7.33
N SER A 924 7.89 -8.42 -8.55
CA SER A 924 8.66 -9.46 -9.17
C SER A 924 9.83 -9.86 -8.29
N ILE A 925 9.76 -11.08 -7.78
CA ILE A 925 10.88 -11.97 -7.51
C ILE A 925 12.03 -11.33 -6.73
N LEU A 926 12.04 -11.56 -5.46
CA LEU A 926 13.23 -11.46 -4.63
C LEU A 926 14.27 -12.48 -5.17
N ARG A 927 15.12 -12.06 -6.09
CA ARG A 927 16.32 -12.81 -6.44
C ARG A 927 17.37 -12.52 -5.38
N ILE A 928 17.33 -13.24 -4.28
CA ILE A 928 18.42 -13.22 -3.31
C ILE A 928 19.58 -13.97 -3.94
N ARG A 929 20.53 -13.25 -4.55
CA ARG A 929 21.85 -13.80 -4.85
C ARG A 929 22.66 -13.72 -3.56
N PRO A 930 23.28 -14.81 -3.09
CA PRO A 930 24.21 -14.74 -1.99
C PRO A 930 25.37 -13.80 -2.37
N ALA A 931 25.67 -12.83 -1.52
CA ALA A 931 26.78 -11.93 -1.70
C ALA A 931 28.08 -12.71 -1.89
N ARG A 932 28.79 -12.49 -3.00
CA ARG A 932 30.20 -12.88 -3.13
C ARG A 932 30.99 -11.95 -2.21
N THR A 933 31.52 -12.50 -1.13
CA THR A 933 32.56 -11.84 -0.34
C THR A 933 33.84 -11.74 -1.17
N PRO A 934 34.49 -10.57 -1.23
CA PRO A 934 35.82 -10.48 -1.79
C PRO A 934 36.83 -11.15 -0.84
N ASN A 935 37.54 -12.12 -1.36
CA ASN A 935 38.82 -12.67 -0.91
C ASN A 935 39.22 -12.58 0.58
N GLY A 936 38.96 -13.67 1.32
CA GLY A 936 39.67 -14.05 2.52
C GLY A 936 39.86 -15.58 2.56
N PRO A 937 40.95 -16.13 3.16
CA PRO A 937 41.23 -17.54 3.02
C PRO A 937 40.24 -18.42 3.76
N SER A 938 39.84 -19.48 3.11
CA SER A 938 38.92 -20.53 3.54
C SER A 938 39.37 -21.23 4.84
N PRO A 939 38.42 -21.50 5.75
CA PRO A 939 38.41 -22.79 6.43
C PRO A 939 37.18 -23.62 5.99
N ARG A 940 37.43 -24.85 5.72
CA ARG A 940 36.49 -25.87 5.33
C ARG A 940 35.47 -26.17 6.42
N ARG A 941 34.15 -26.19 5.98
CA ARG A 941 32.97 -26.92 6.49
C ARG A 941 31.97 -26.10 7.33
N PRO A 942 30.66 -26.47 7.29
CA PRO A 942 29.95 -27.36 6.38
C PRO A 942 28.90 -26.61 5.52
N ARG A 943 28.93 -26.89 4.26
CA ARG A 943 27.81 -26.61 3.36
C ARG A 943 26.77 -27.71 3.55
N ILE A 944 25.60 -27.41 4.04
CA ILE A 944 24.33 -28.15 3.82
C ILE A 944 23.25 -27.40 4.60
N CYS A 945 22.30 -26.91 3.95
CA CYS A 945 20.92 -26.51 4.21
C CYS A 945 20.50 -25.16 3.63
N ALA A 946 21.33 -24.12 3.58
CA ALA A 946 20.88 -22.82 3.04
C ALA A 946 20.85 -22.77 1.50
N SER A 947 21.64 -23.58 0.79
CA SER A 947 21.70 -23.57 -0.67
C SER A 947 20.59 -24.38 -1.35
N GLU A 948 20.09 -25.44 -0.72
CA GLU A 948 19.05 -26.29 -1.32
C GLU A 948 17.65 -25.67 -1.21
N THR A 949 17.34 -24.97 -0.11
CA THR A 949 16.04 -24.33 0.05
C THR A 949 15.87 -23.10 -0.85
N VAL A 950 16.95 -22.35 -1.06
CA VAL A 950 16.99 -21.22 -2.00
C VAL A 950 17.04 -21.72 -3.43
N SER A 951 17.67 -22.86 -3.70
CA SER A 951 17.74 -23.48 -5.04
C SER A 951 16.37 -24.00 -5.49
N THR A 952 15.56 -24.59 -4.58
CA THR A 952 14.21 -25.10 -4.92
C THR A 952 13.23 -23.98 -5.20
N MET A 953 13.27 -22.86 -4.47
CA MET A 953 12.48 -21.67 -4.80
C MET A 953 12.94 -21.04 -6.13
N ASN A 954 14.27 -21.01 -6.40
CA ASN A 954 14.79 -20.47 -7.65
C ASN A 954 14.50 -21.37 -8.87
N SER A 955 14.44 -22.68 -8.73
CA SER A 955 14.20 -23.60 -9.85
C SER A 955 12.76 -23.55 -10.34
N ALA A 956 11.79 -23.35 -9.45
CA ALA A 956 10.39 -23.16 -9.82
C ALA A 956 10.15 -21.78 -10.46
N ALA A 957 10.83 -20.74 -9.98
CA ALA A 957 10.76 -19.40 -10.52
C ALA A 957 11.52 -19.27 -11.85
N ARG A 958 12.69 -19.95 -12.01
CA ARG A 958 13.42 -19.98 -13.28
C ARG A 958 12.65 -20.70 -14.37
N ARG A 959 12.04 -21.86 -14.10
CA ARG A 959 11.23 -22.60 -15.10
C ARG A 959 10.04 -21.78 -15.59
N ARG A 960 9.49 -20.88 -14.79
CA ARG A 960 8.38 -19.99 -15.18
C ARG A 960 8.84 -18.77 -15.98
N LEU A 961 10.02 -18.24 -15.70
CA LEU A 961 10.61 -17.15 -16.50
C LEU A 961 11.04 -17.63 -17.87
N ASP A 962 11.66 -18.81 -17.97
CA ASP A 962 12.04 -19.41 -19.24
C ASP A 962 10.80 -19.77 -20.07
N PHE A 963 9.69 -20.16 -19.44
CA PHE A 963 8.42 -20.39 -20.14
C PHE A 963 7.79 -19.10 -20.67
N CYS A 964 7.87 -17.98 -19.90
CA CYS A 964 7.38 -16.67 -20.35
C CYS A 964 8.27 -16.07 -21.45
N VAL A 965 9.59 -16.18 -21.35
CA VAL A 965 10.52 -15.68 -22.36
C VAL A 965 10.44 -16.51 -23.64
N ASN A 966 10.28 -17.81 -23.54
CA ASN A 966 10.11 -18.68 -24.69
C ASN A 966 8.71 -18.54 -25.33
N GLY A 967 7.66 -18.29 -24.54
CA GLY A 967 6.32 -17.96 -25.03
C GLY A 967 6.30 -16.66 -25.85
N ILE A 968 7.04 -15.64 -25.42
CA ILE A 968 7.18 -14.37 -26.14
C ILE A 968 8.02 -14.57 -27.42
N ARG A 969 9.07 -15.39 -27.39
CA ARG A 969 9.85 -15.72 -28.59
C ARG A 969 9.06 -16.55 -29.60
N MET A 970 8.23 -17.48 -29.17
CA MET A 970 7.35 -18.26 -30.05
C MET A 970 6.25 -17.40 -30.68
N ALA A 971 5.67 -16.45 -29.93
CA ALA A 971 4.69 -15.49 -30.46
C ALA A 971 5.32 -14.54 -31.51
N GLN A 972 6.57 -14.16 -31.31
CA GLN A 972 7.31 -13.32 -32.27
C GLN A 972 7.79 -14.10 -33.51
N SER A 973 8.09 -15.40 -33.40
CA SER A 973 8.43 -16.24 -34.56
C SER A 973 7.21 -16.66 -35.36
N GLY A 974 6.03 -16.83 -34.72
CA GLY A 974 4.78 -17.13 -35.41
C GLY A 974 4.25 -15.96 -36.26
N MET A 975 4.58 -14.71 -35.91
CA MET A 975 4.26 -13.55 -36.73
C MET A 975 5.15 -13.31 -37.95
N LYS A 976 6.33 -13.93 -37.98
CA LYS A 976 7.24 -13.80 -39.12
C LYS A 976 7.08 -14.87 -40.23
N SER A 977 6.30 -15.92 -39.96
CA SER A 977 6.13 -17.02 -40.94
C SER A 977 4.86 -16.93 -41.81
N ASN A 978 3.95 -15.97 -41.54
CA ASN A 978 2.74 -15.79 -42.34
C ASN A 978 2.78 -14.63 -43.36
N GLY A 979 3.97 -14.12 -43.67
CA GLY A 979 4.18 -13.02 -44.64
C GLY A 979 4.80 -13.39 -45.99
N ALA A 980 4.94 -14.68 -46.30
CA ALA A 980 5.51 -15.10 -47.58
C ALA A 980 4.67 -16.21 -48.24
N GLY A 981 3.68 -15.82 -49.02
CA GLY A 981 3.01 -16.73 -49.94
C GLY A 981 1.59 -16.36 -50.29
N ARG A 982 1.43 -15.40 -51.20
CA ARG A 982 0.59 -15.45 -52.40
C ARG A 982 0.47 -14.04 -53.03
N ARG A 983 0.86 -13.99 -54.28
CA ARG A 983 0.75 -13.04 -55.37
C ARG A 983 -0.09 -11.81 -55.12
#